data_4f68fac009cfd7dcce142638249717e9
#
_entry.id   4f68fac009cfd7dcce142638249717e9
#
_cell.length_a   1.000
_cell.length_b   1.000
_cell.length_c   1.000
_cell.angle_alpha   90.00
_cell.angle_beta   90.00
_cell.angle_gamma   90.00
#
_symmetry.space_group_name_H-M   'P 1'
#
loop_
_entity.id
_entity.type
_entity.pdbx_description
1 polymer ?
#
loop_
_entity_poly.entity_id
_entity_poly.type
_entity_poly.pdbx_seq_one_letter_code
_entity_poly.pdbx_strand_id
1 'polypeptide(L)'
;MFWGVTQVSAQKDSIYIEAKLSSDKKNLEVKQEIVYYNHSDKDLHTVKLLNWVSAYNRRGTSLVYRKLEDRNNDLHFAKADQLGKLLELDIKNSENETIPIAALSDENLFLPLKEALKPGESITLQLHYRMQLPDTKFTGYGTSGQAAVLKYFFIVPDHFDPDNISKRNYHDIEESVSFNTFWTVNFDIPVNSFVEGNLPQVQMNSFKGYLDSDPEFLISLSQYPSIKNNIDGSDIEVKFGYNLKPEEKQNLEFYLPLHLKFLKEKLGSLPESIFISDKFRAKEDFFGNNDITFWKFRFPLFTDAEKTDLDYFGIITKKILDESVIADKEKDHWFKNGLKSYLEIQYLKKFYQDTKLLGMLPETKIFGIKPLKLFHASKVKLLDRYGLAYQYIMLQNLDQKIDEHFPVLSNFNDMAISSFETGSLFNYSAEKMGEGPFNDIVKNYVTKNSGKRITPEEFLADLSAKNKSASYLSDFFKQKNRVDFKLRNIRKEDDSLQIKIAKNTSASIPVKLETETKEGEKKVYWIDTEENQRITNVSLPASDNIYKVTLNSGYIFPESNYRDNFLYAKGLFSNAKKIKLKLIKDIPNPEYNEIYISPRVRFNNTYDKFLLGVNLKNQSFFDQKFLYSVTPTYSTGTGKLTGSGAVSYSIMPAESIIRSLTFGVSGAYFHYDYGLAYRKGSIASTLNFRKNPRSTVSRSIGASYNYFERDLSPKMIANNDYSKYNLWSLGYGYSDSQMIHEKSLSLSTQGMEDFNKITAEGFYRWEFAPKQKLSLRLFAGYFLRNNTRNDLFDYGISRVSNYSFSYTLLGESASSGLLSQQFILADGGFKSFLPGTVNQWITSVNVDSSIWKIFHVYADAGVYKNKDLPAKFIWDSGIKVRIIPDFLEVYFPVQSSLGFEPSFKDYAKRIRYTLVLNLGSIINAARRGWY
;
A
#
# COMPACT_ATOMS: atom_id res chain seq x y z
N MET A 1 36.58 51.33 -14.79
CA MET A 1 36.29 50.50 -13.60
C MET A 1 35.91 49.12 -14.04
N PHE A 2 36.83 48.21 -14.03
CA PHE A 2 36.57 46.74 -14.28
C PHE A 2 36.06 46.17 -12.97
N TRP A 3 34.81 45.72 -12.96
CA TRP A 3 34.33 44.85 -11.91
C TRP A 3 34.75 43.43 -12.27
N GLY A 4 35.75 42.94 -11.54
CA GLY A 4 36.11 41.54 -11.56
C GLY A 4 34.98 40.74 -10.91
N VAL A 5 34.24 39.98 -11.71
CA VAL A 5 33.39 38.91 -11.19
C VAL A 5 34.37 37.84 -10.71
N THR A 6 34.67 37.82 -9.43
CA THR A 6 35.25 36.65 -8.77
C THR A 6 34.22 35.54 -8.88
N GLN A 7 34.45 34.56 -9.72
CA GLN A 7 33.80 33.27 -9.60
C GLN A 7 34.11 32.73 -8.19
N VAL A 8 33.12 32.83 -7.27
CA VAL A 8 33.19 32.12 -6.02
C VAL A 8 33.05 30.64 -6.38
N SER A 9 34.19 29.95 -6.43
CA SER A 9 34.20 28.49 -6.42
C SER A 9 33.37 28.05 -5.22
N ALA A 10 32.26 27.35 -5.43
CA ALA A 10 31.45 26.85 -4.34
C ALA A 10 32.33 26.02 -3.39
N GLN A 11 32.52 26.50 -2.17
CA GLN A 11 33.28 25.82 -1.14
C GLN A 11 32.57 24.51 -0.82
N LYS A 12 33.34 23.40 -0.84
CA LYS A 12 32.79 22.06 -0.68
C LYS A 12 33.12 21.53 0.70
N ASP A 13 32.17 20.88 1.33
CA ASP A 13 32.42 20.19 2.60
C ASP A 13 33.43 19.06 2.40
N SER A 14 34.18 18.76 3.45
CA SER A 14 35.10 17.62 3.44
C SER A 14 34.99 16.82 4.72
N ILE A 15 35.01 15.51 4.57
CA ILE A 15 34.93 14.57 5.68
C ILE A 15 36.06 13.54 5.55
N TYR A 16 36.95 13.54 6.56
CA TYR A 16 38.01 12.55 6.72
C TYR A 16 37.62 11.54 7.80
N ILE A 17 37.81 10.26 7.56
CA ILE A 17 37.41 9.17 8.46
C ILE A 17 38.53 8.13 8.56
N GLU A 18 38.88 7.77 9.79
CA GLU A 18 39.58 6.55 10.17
C GLU A 18 38.61 5.67 10.95
N ALA A 19 38.20 4.54 10.36
CA ALA A 19 37.20 3.65 10.93
C ALA A 19 37.78 2.28 11.23
N LYS A 20 37.70 1.85 12.47
CA LYS A 20 38.15 0.53 12.94
C LYS A 20 36.97 -0.36 13.26
N LEU A 21 36.87 -1.46 12.53
CA LEU A 21 35.83 -2.46 12.73
C LEU A 21 36.34 -3.61 13.62
N SER A 22 35.56 -3.94 14.66
CA SER A 22 35.86 -5.07 15.55
C SER A 22 35.85 -6.41 14.81
N SER A 23 36.55 -7.42 15.34
CA SER A 23 36.67 -8.75 14.70
C SER A 23 35.32 -9.46 14.55
N ASP A 24 34.36 -9.21 15.44
CA ASP A 24 33.00 -9.72 15.38
C ASP A 24 32.06 -8.87 14.48
N LYS A 25 32.61 -7.80 13.89
CA LYS A 25 31.89 -6.83 13.03
C LYS A 25 30.69 -6.15 13.69
N LYS A 26 30.66 -6.11 15.05
CA LYS A 26 29.54 -5.50 15.79
C LYS A 26 29.84 -4.06 16.24
N ASN A 27 31.10 -3.72 16.46
CA ASN A 27 31.48 -2.41 16.93
C ASN A 27 32.34 -1.69 15.92
N LEU A 28 32.06 -0.39 15.74
CA LEU A 28 32.82 0.53 14.91
C LEU A 28 33.38 1.65 15.78
N GLU A 29 34.70 1.83 15.79
CA GLU A 29 35.41 2.97 16.38
C GLU A 29 35.81 3.92 15.24
N VAL A 30 35.48 5.19 15.39
CA VAL A 30 35.68 6.19 14.32
C VAL A 30 36.37 7.41 14.88
N LYS A 31 37.45 7.83 14.18
CA LYS A 31 38.03 9.17 14.28
C LYS A 31 37.65 9.90 13.00
N GLN A 32 37.03 11.06 13.13
CA GLN A 32 36.46 11.79 12.03
C GLN A 32 36.77 13.27 12.14
N GLU A 33 37.16 13.89 11.01
CA GLU A 33 37.28 15.34 10.88
C GLU A 33 36.27 15.81 9.84
N ILE A 34 35.47 16.82 10.18
CA ILE A 34 34.49 17.44 9.31
C ILE A 34 34.88 18.89 9.12
N VAL A 35 35.11 19.33 7.89
CA VAL A 35 35.13 20.73 7.52
C VAL A 35 33.81 21.07 6.88
N TYR A 36 32.96 21.78 7.61
CA TYR A 36 31.61 22.13 7.20
C TYR A 36 31.52 23.61 6.88
N TYR A 37 30.96 23.97 5.74
CA TYR A 37 30.69 25.34 5.33
C TYR A 37 29.23 25.70 5.60
N ASN A 38 28.99 26.91 6.04
CA ASN A 38 27.63 27.45 6.13
C ASN A 38 27.12 27.74 4.71
N HIS A 39 26.35 26.81 4.16
CA HIS A 39 25.72 26.93 2.84
C HIS A 39 24.39 27.72 2.87
N SER A 40 23.92 28.13 4.05
CA SER A 40 22.71 28.94 4.20
C SER A 40 23.01 30.43 3.98
N ASP A 41 21.96 31.23 3.85
CA ASP A 41 22.01 32.69 3.75
C ASP A 41 21.96 33.39 5.12
N LYS A 42 22.09 32.65 6.23
CA LYS A 42 21.93 33.10 7.61
C LYS A 42 23.15 32.73 8.47
N ASP A 43 23.33 33.47 9.54
CA ASP A 43 24.31 33.15 10.58
C ASP A 43 23.82 31.91 11.37
N LEU A 44 24.66 30.88 11.47
CA LEU A 44 24.38 29.67 12.21
C LEU A 44 24.94 29.79 13.64
N HIS A 45 24.05 29.69 14.62
CA HIS A 45 24.41 29.63 16.04
C HIS A 45 24.54 28.20 16.56
N THR A 46 24.12 27.23 15.75
CA THR A 46 24.13 25.80 16.09
C THR A 46 24.41 25.02 14.82
N VAL A 47 25.31 24.05 14.89
CA VAL A 47 25.49 23.05 13.82
C VAL A 47 24.69 21.82 14.19
N LYS A 48 23.85 21.37 13.27
CA LYS A 48 23.06 20.13 13.39
C LYS A 48 23.78 19.00 12.67
N LEU A 49 24.09 17.93 13.41
CA LEU A 49 24.63 16.69 12.88
C LEU A 49 23.63 15.55 13.00
N LEU A 50 23.71 14.60 12.07
CA LEU A 50 22.88 13.39 12.05
C LEU A 50 23.70 12.19 12.53
N ASN A 51 23.14 11.43 13.45
CA ASN A 51 23.70 10.21 14.05
C ASN A 51 22.67 9.07 13.96
N TRP A 52 22.57 8.47 12.80
CA TRP A 52 21.54 7.47 12.49
C TRP A 52 21.62 6.19 13.31
N VAL A 53 22.78 5.85 13.92
CA VAL A 53 22.85 4.68 14.78
C VAL A 53 21.93 4.79 15.99
N SER A 54 21.71 6.00 16.49
CA SER A 54 20.81 6.26 17.62
C SER A 54 19.33 6.06 17.31
N ALA A 55 18.93 6.08 16.04
CA ALA A 55 17.57 5.75 15.65
C ALA A 55 17.18 4.29 15.94
N TYR A 56 18.16 3.40 16.18
CA TYR A 56 17.95 1.97 16.50
C TYR A 56 18.06 1.66 17.99
N ASN A 57 18.23 2.63 18.88
CA ASN A 57 18.68 2.37 20.24
C ASN A 57 17.58 1.88 21.20
N ARG A 58 16.30 2.09 20.89
CA ARG A 58 15.15 1.79 21.75
C ARG A 58 13.85 1.65 20.95
N ARG A 59 12.80 1.11 21.59
CA ARG A 59 11.48 0.85 20.96
C ARG A 59 10.67 2.10 20.61
N GLY A 60 11.01 3.28 21.09
CA GLY A 60 10.22 4.50 20.93
C GLY A 60 10.81 5.51 19.95
N THR A 61 11.73 5.10 19.06
CA THR A 61 12.31 6.00 18.04
C THR A 61 11.38 6.19 16.86
N SER A 62 11.56 7.29 16.12
CA SER A 62 10.82 7.57 14.88
C SER A 62 10.98 6.46 13.86
N LEU A 63 12.19 5.88 13.73
CA LEU A 63 12.46 4.76 12.85
C LEU A 63 11.64 3.50 13.22
N VAL A 64 11.53 3.17 14.51
CA VAL A 64 10.71 2.02 14.95
C VAL A 64 9.25 2.23 14.59
N TYR A 65 8.70 3.42 14.82
CA TYR A 65 7.33 3.74 14.43
C TYR A 65 7.13 3.64 12.92
N ARG A 66 8.08 4.14 12.11
CA ARG A 66 8.05 4.03 10.66
C ARG A 66 8.02 2.55 10.21
N LYS A 67 8.87 1.68 10.77
CA LYS A 67 8.87 0.25 10.44
C LYS A 67 7.57 -0.44 10.85
N LEU A 68 6.98 -0.08 11.98
CA LEU A 68 5.66 -0.59 12.39
C LEU A 68 4.53 -0.15 11.42
N GLU A 69 4.55 1.09 10.94
CA GLU A 69 3.64 1.56 9.90
C GLU A 69 3.81 0.78 8.60
N ASP A 70 5.04 0.42 8.24
CA ASP A 70 5.39 -0.41 7.10
C ASP A 70 5.14 -1.90 7.32
N ARG A 71 4.47 -2.26 8.44
CA ARG A 71 4.12 -3.65 8.82
C ARG A 71 5.34 -4.55 9.09
N ASN A 72 6.41 -3.96 9.59
CA ASN A 72 7.58 -4.69 10.09
C ASN A 72 7.77 -4.41 11.59
N ASN A 73 7.74 -5.47 12.43
CA ASN A 73 7.91 -5.38 13.88
C ASN A 73 9.26 -5.93 14.39
N ASP A 74 10.18 -6.27 13.49
CA ASP A 74 11.46 -6.89 13.86
C ASP A 74 12.30 -5.97 14.78
N LEU A 75 12.37 -4.66 14.46
CA LEU A 75 13.09 -3.69 15.27
C LEU A 75 12.40 -3.44 16.62
N HIS A 76 11.07 -3.46 16.67
CA HIS A 76 10.30 -3.31 17.91
C HIS A 76 10.59 -4.44 18.93
N PHE A 77 10.75 -5.68 18.43
CA PHE A 77 11.04 -6.85 19.26
C PHE A 77 12.53 -7.22 19.29
N ALA A 78 13.41 -6.32 18.82
CA ALA A 78 14.85 -6.56 18.81
C ALA A 78 15.41 -6.78 20.21
N LYS A 79 16.40 -7.66 20.32
CA LYS A 79 17.19 -7.86 21.53
C LYS A 79 18.24 -6.76 21.66
N ALA A 80 18.74 -6.55 22.87
CA ALA A 80 19.70 -5.48 23.16
C ALA A 80 21.01 -5.59 22.34
N ASP A 81 21.46 -6.81 22.03
CA ASP A 81 22.65 -7.10 21.23
C ASP A 81 22.44 -6.94 19.71
N GLN A 82 21.20 -6.71 19.28
CA GLN A 82 20.82 -6.47 17.88
C GLN A 82 20.56 -4.99 17.59
N LEU A 83 20.42 -4.16 18.63
CA LEU A 83 20.15 -2.72 18.50
C LEU A 83 21.42 -1.96 18.10
N GLY A 84 21.24 -0.84 17.41
CA GLY A 84 22.29 0.14 17.19
C GLY A 84 22.41 1.11 18.38
N LYS A 85 23.62 1.47 18.78
CA LYS A 85 23.86 2.40 19.90
C LYS A 85 25.12 3.20 19.70
N LEU A 86 25.06 4.48 19.97
CA LEU A 86 26.23 5.30 20.20
C LEU A 86 26.72 5.03 21.63
N LEU A 87 27.96 4.54 21.78
CA LEU A 87 28.52 4.14 23.07
C LEU A 87 29.34 5.26 23.71
N GLU A 88 30.13 5.95 22.87
CA GLU A 88 31.02 7.04 23.27
C GLU A 88 31.00 8.11 22.18
N LEU A 89 31.09 9.38 22.55
CA LEU A 89 31.18 10.49 21.61
C LEU A 89 31.93 11.65 22.29
N ASP A 90 33.02 12.12 21.67
CA ASP A 90 33.75 13.33 21.99
C ASP A 90 33.83 14.20 20.73
N ILE A 91 33.47 15.48 20.86
CA ILE A 91 33.49 16.45 19.75
C ILE A 91 34.30 17.65 20.18
N LYS A 92 35.28 18.02 19.35
CA LYS A 92 36.18 19.15 19.60
C LYS A 92 36.21 20.08 18.37
N ASN A 93 36.54 21.34 18.64
CA ASN A 93 36.85 22.30 17.60
C ASN A 93 38.33 22.18 17.15
N SER A 94 38.74 23.01 16.20
CA SER A 94 40.15 23.08 15.71
C SER A 94 41.19 23.44 16.78
N GLU A 95 40.77 24.05 17.88
CA GLU A 95 41.57 24.44 19.01
C GLU A 95 41.66 23.33 20.10
N ASN A 96 41.15 22.16 19.78
CA ASN A 96 41.04 20.99 20.69
C ASN A 96 40.14 21.23 21.93
N GLU A 97 39.23 22.22 21.88
CA GLU A 97 38.23 22.46 22.92
C GLU A 97 37.00 21.61 22.69
N THR A 98 36.49 20.98 23.75
CA THR A 98 35.28 20.17 23.68
C THR A 98 34.05 21.03 23.43
N ILE A 99 33.28 20.69 22.42
CA ILE A 99 32.00 21.33 22.10
C ILE A 99 30.89 20.57 22.84
N PRO A 100 30.09 21.25 23.70
CA PRO A 100 28.99 20.61 24.39
C PRO A 100 27.88 20.25 23.42
N ILE A 101 27.24 19.10 23.62
CA ILE A 101 26.07 18.70 22.87
C ILE A 101 24.85 19.25 23.61
N ALA A 102 24.08 20.17 23.01
CA ALA A 102 22.95 20.84 23.65
C ALA A 102 21.72 19.93 23.77
N ALA A 103 21.48 19.06 22.78
CA ALA A 103 20.38 18.12 22.77
C ALA A 103 20.74 16.85 22.00
N LEU A 104 20.28 15.72 22.54
CA LEU A 104 20.29 14.42 21.89
C LEU A 104 18.84 14.00 21.72
N SER A 105 18.38 13.95 20.48
CA SER A 105 17.08 13.36 20.17
C SER A 105 17.27 12.32 19.08
N ASP A 106 16.96 11.06 19.36
CA ASP A 106 17.12 9.95 18.42
C ASP A 106 18.35 10.14 17.49
N GLU A 107 18.17 10.57 16.24
CA GLU A 107 19.23 10.76 15.24
C GLU A 107 19.89 12.15 15.26
N ASN A 108 19.39 13.13 16.02
CA ASN A 108 19.90 14.51 15.93
C ASN A 108 20.89 14.85 17.04
N LEU A 109 21.98 15.55 16.68
CA LEU A 109 22.96 16.14 17.56
C LEU A 109 23.02 17.65 17.32
N PHE A 110 22.83 18.47 18.34
CA PHE A 110 22.87 19.92 18.26
C PHE A 110 24.10 20.46 18.95
N LEU A 111 24.96 21.12 18.19
CA LEU A 111 26.22 21.69 18.65
C LEU A 111 26.11 23.21 18.69
N PRO A 112 25.91 23.85 19.87
CA PRO A 112 25.92 25.29 19.98
C PRO A 112 27.33 25.82 19.73
N LEU A 113 27.43 26.88 18.91
CA LEU A 113 28.67 27.56 18.59
C LEU A 113 28.92 28.71 19.56
N LYS A 114 30.17 28.94 19.93
CA LYS A 114 30.57 30.12 20.74
C LYS A 114 30.35 31.41 19.94
N GLU A 115 30.71 31.39 18.66
CA GLU A 115 30.51 32.48 17.72
C GLU A 115 29.65 31.97 16.55
N ALA A 116 28.80 32.87 16.03
CA ALA A 116 27.95 32.52 14.90
C ALA A 116 28.79 32.29 13.65
N LEU A 117 28.53 31.20 12.94
CA LEU A 117 29.15 30.87 11.66
C LEU A 117 28.42 31.61 10.52
N LYS A 118 29.05 32.62 9.94
CA LYS A 118 28.44 33.43 8.86
C LYS A 118 28.32 32.64 7.54
N PRO A 119 27.45 33.11 6.63
CA PRO A 119 27.34 32.52 5.29
C PRO A 119 28.70 32.42 4.60
N GLY A 120 29.05 31.22 4.10
CA GLY A 120 30.30 30.90 3.44
C GLY A 120 31.51 30.70 4.37
N GLU A 121 31.41 30.94 5.67
CA GLU A 121 32.46 30.56 6.63
C GLU A 121 32.43 29.04 6.91
N SER A 122 33.54 28.50 7.37
CA SER A 122 33.64 27.07 7.72
C SER A 122 34.01 26.85 9.18
N ILE A 123 33.63 25.71 9.69
CA ILE A 123 34.04 25.19 10.97
C ILE A 123 34.66 23.80 10.81
N THR A 124 35.74 23.53 11.54
CA THR A 124 36.36 22.20 11.63
C THR A 124 35.91 21.53 12.94
N LEU A 125 35.35 20.35 12.81
CA LEU A 125 34.92 19.52 13.92
C LEU A 125 35.74 18.24 13.93
N GLN A 126 36.32 17.91 15.09
CA GLN A 126 37.01 16.63 15.31
C GLN A 126 36.17 15.75 16.21
N LEU A 127 35.77 14.58 15.69
CA LEU A 127 34.93 13.64 16.40
C LEU A 127 35.70 12.35 16.68
N HIS A 128 35.56 11.84 17.89
CA HIS A 128 35.96 10.48 18.23
C HIS A 128 34.77 9.77 18.87
N TYR A 129 34.34 8.67 18.28
CA TYR A 129 33.17 7.95 18.76
C TYR A 129 33.29 6.45 18.55
N ARG A 130 32.55 5.71 19.36
CA ARG A 130 32.38 4.27 19.27
C ARG A 130 30.89 3.92 19.23
N MET A 131 30.53 3.02 18.34
CA MET A 131 29.14 2.59 18.21
C MET A 131 29.02 1.07 18.09
N GLN A 132 27.89 0.55 18.56
CA GLN A 132 27.39 -0.78 18.24
C GLN A 132 26.51 -0.67 17.00
N LEU A 133 26.83 -1.47 15.96
CA LEU A 133 26.05 -1.52 14.71
C LEU A 133 24.75 -2.31 14.91
N PRO A 134 23.62 -1.89 14.33
CA PRO A 134 22.38 -2.66 14.34
C PRO A 134 22.46 -3.91 13.48
N ASP A 135 21.57 -4.86 13.71
CA ASP A 135 21.40 -6.04 12.85
C ASP A 135 20.86 -5.61 11.46
N THR A 136 21.47 -6.11 10.38
CA THR A 136 21.07 -5.81 8.98
C THR A 136 19.62 -6.16 8.66
N LYS A 137 18.98 -7.07 9.40
CA LYS A 137 17.60 -7.48 9.15
C LYS A 137 16.58 -6.34 9.28
N PHE A 138 16.90 -5.25 10.02
CA PHE A 138 15.98 -4.14 10.25
C PHE A 138 15.85 -3.22 9.05
N THR A 139 16.98 -2.84 8.47
CA THR A 139 17.03 -1.87 7.37
C THR A 139 17.91 -2.35 6.21
N GLY A 140 18.63 -3.45 6.38
CA GLY A 140 19.67 -3.98 5.49
C GLY A 140 21.03 -3.32 5.69
N TYR A 141 21.15 -2.30 6.55
CA TYR A 141 22.41 -1.67 6.96
C TYR A 141 22.75 -2.09 8.39
N GLY A 142 24.03 -2.16 8.71
CA GLY A 142 24.53 -2.63 9.99
C GLY A 142 25.38 -3.89 9.87
N THR A 143 25.22 -4.85 10.77
CA THR A 143 26.00 -6.09 10.80
C THR A 143 25.14 -7.34 10.75
N SER A 144 25.59 -8.37 10.01
CA SER A 144 25.07 -9.74 10.10
C SER A 144 25.98 -10.66 10.94
N GLY A 145 27.07 -10.13 11.49
CA GLY A 145 28.16 -10.89 12.12
C GLY A 145 29.16 -11.47 11.10
N GLN A 146 28.74 -11.76 9.88
CA GLN A 146 29.63 -12.21 8.80
C GLN A 146 30.07 -11.05 7.88
N ALA A 147 29.19 -10.09 7.70
CA ALA A 147 29.43 -8.87 6.91
C ALA A 147 28.90 -7.64 7.64
N ALA A 148 29.48 -6.47 7.33
CA ALA A 148 28.95 -5.18 7.74
C ALA A 148 28.65 -4.34 6.50
N VAL A 149 27.46 -3.74 6.45
CA VAL A 149 27.02 -2.82 5.40
C VAL A 149 26.92 -1.44 6.03
N LEU A 150 27.88 -0.58 5.74
CA LEU A 150 28.01 0.75 6.34
C LEU A 150 27.47 1.80 5.38
N LYS A 151 26.30 2.32 5.67
CA LYS A 151 25.71 3.51 5.07
C LYS A 151 24.93 4.23 6.15
N TYR A 152 25.02 5.57 6.19
CA TYR A 152 24.36 6.40 7.22
C TYR A 152 24.93 6.27 8.66
N PHE A 153 25.99 5.50 8.90
CA PHE A 153 26.54 5.34 10.26
C PHE A 153 27.69 6.31 10.58
N PHE A 154 28.21 7.02 9.59
CA PHE A 154 29.11 8.15 9.88
C PHE A 154 28.27 9.37 10.28
N ILE A 155 28.76 10.13 11.27
CA ILE A 155 28.08 11.36 11.71
C ILE A 155 28.32 12.44 10.67
N VAL A 156 27.26 13.05 10.15
CA VAL A 156 27.31 14.00 9.04
C VAL A 156 26.51 15.27 9.34
N PRO A 157 26.86 16.43 8.76
CA PRO A 157 26.01 17.62 8.83
C PRO A 157 24.63 17.38 8.19
N ASP A 158 23.60 18.01 8.72
CA ASP A 158 22.28 17.98 8.10
C ASP A 158 22.19 19.04 7.00
N HIS A 159 22.36 18.62 5.75
CA HIS A 159 22.31 19.53 4.60
C HIS A 159 20.90 20.01 4.22
N PHE A 160 19.83 19.39 4.72
CA PHE A 160 18.45 19.79 4.43
C PHE A 160 17.82 20.67 5.51
N ASP A 161 18.38 20.68 6.71
CA ASP A 161 17.92 21.48 7.84
C ASP A 161 19.13 21.97 8.68
N PRO A 162 20.10 22.68 8.07
CA PRO A 162 21.38 22.97 8.71
C PRO A 162 21.24 23.90 9.92
N ASP A 163 20.26 24.77 9.89
CA ASP A 163 19.97 25.75 10.96
C ASP A 163 18.81 25.34 11.89
N ASN A 164 18.27 24.13 11.70
CA ASN A 164 17.10 23.60 12.43
C ASN A 164 15.86 24.53 12.38
N ILE A 165 15.74 25.37 11.37
CA ILE A 165 14.60 26.30 11.22
C ILE A 165 13.33 25.52 10.88
N SER A 166 13.41 24.50 10.02
CA SER A 166 12.27 23.70 9.64
C SER A 166 11.81 22.76 10.77
N LYS A 167 12.61 22.62 11.84
CA LYS A 167 12.40 21.64 12.94
C LYS A 167 12.09 20.25 12.41
N ARG A 168 12.78 19.85 11.33
CA ARG A 168 12.57 18.59 10.65
C ARG A 168 12.88 17.42 11.58
N ASN A 169 11.91 16.52 11.70
CA ASN A 169 12.06 15.23 12.33
C ASN A 169 12.07 14.15 11.26
N TYR A 170 13.15 13.44 11.16
CA TYR A 170 13.27 12.32 10.24
C TYR A 170 12.55 11.08 10.79
N HIS A 171 11.98 10.29 9.90
CA HIS A 171 11.27 9.05 10.22
C HIS A 171 11.99 7.81 9.70
N ASP A 172 12.81 7.94 8.65
CA ASP A 172 13.62 6.87 8.08
C ASP A 172 15.02 7.38 7.74
N ILE A 173 15.99 6.48 7.78
CA ILE A 173 17.40 6.75 7.50
C ILE A 173 17.69 7.26 6.08
N GLU A 174 16.77 7.02 5.15
CA GLU A 174 16.90 7.45 3.75
C GLU A 174 16.30 8.84 3.47
N GLU A 175 15.86 9.57 4.50
CA GLU A 175 15.22 10.88 4.32
C GLU A 175 16.21 12.04 4.25
N SER A 176 17.45 11.82 4.68
CA SER A 176 18.56 12.78 4.52
C SER A 176 19.66 12.20 3.65
N VAL A 177 20.37 13.04 2.94
CA VAL A 177 21.48 12.71 2.06
C VAL A 177 22.57 13.76 2.23
N SER A 178 23.83 13.32 2.36
CA SER A 178 25.00 14.20 2.23
C SER A 178 25.27 14.48 0.76
N PHE A 179 25.51 15.71 0.38
CA PHE A 179 25.82 16.08 -0.99
C PHE A 179 26.91 17.14 -1.04
N ASN A 180 27.50 17.34 -2.20
CA ASN A 180 28.61 18.28 -2.42
C ASN A 180 29.77 18.07 -1.43
N THR A 181 30.04 16.82 -1.06
CA THR A 181 30.99 16.46 0.00
C THR A 181 32.15 15.68 -0.56
N PHE A 182 33.36 16.05 -0.16
CA PHE A 182 34.59 15.32 -0.46
C PHE A 182 34.92 14.35 0.68
N TRP A 183 34.96 13.07 0.37
CA TRP A 183 35.18 12.01 1.35
C TRP A 183 36.59 11.45 1.25
N THR A 184 37.23 11.21 2.40
CA THR A 184 38.43 10.39 2.54
C THR A 184 38.16 9.39 3.65
N VAL A 185 38.13 8.09 3.33
CA VAL A 185 37.74 7.03 4.30
C VAL A 185 38.79 5.94 4.31
N ASN A 186 39.40 5.71 5.48
CA ASN A 186 40.40 4.68 5.72
C ASN A 186 39.82 3.65 6.72
N PHE A 187 39.93 2.37 6.36
CA PHE A 187 39.43 1.29 7.20
C PHE A 187 40.55 0.46 7.82
N ASP A 188 40.50 0.26 9.14
CA ASP A 188 41.19 -0.83 9.86
C ASP A 188 40.17 -1.97 10.05
N ILE A 189 40.30 -3.04 9.27
CA ILE A 189 39.35 -4.14 9.21
C ILE A 189 39.99 -5.45 9.67
N PRO A 190 39.16 -6.43 10.12
CA PRO A 190 39.63 -7.75 10.49
C PRO A 190 40.41 -8.44 9.36
N VAL A 191 41.40 -9.25 9.73
CA VAL A 191 42.22 -10.03 8.80
C VAL A 191 41.33 -10.89 7.88
N ASN A 192 41.69 -11.00 6.60
CA ASN A 192 40.93 -11.69 5.55
C ASN A 192 39.55 -11.06 5.23
N SER A 193 39.36 -9.79 5.55
CA SER A 193 38.18 -9.06 5.11
C SER A 193 38.51 -8.15 3.91
N PHE A 194 37.48 -7.88 3.09
CA PHE A 194 37.56 -6.98 1.94
C PHE A 194 36.55 -5.85 2.13
N VAL A 195 36.89 -4.65 1.65
CA VAL A 195 36.00 -3.50 1.59
C VAL A 195 35.68 -3.17 0.15
N GLU A 196 34.41 -3.04 -0.17
CA GLU A 196 33.93 -2.56 -1.48
C GLU A 196 32.90 -1.44 -1.24
N GLY A 197 32.79 -0.49 -2.18
CA GLY A 197 31.85 0.62 -2.02
C GLY A 197 31.72 1.49 -3.26
N ASN A 198 30.89 2.54 -3.14
CA ASN A 198 30.62 3.52 -4.21
C ASN A 198 31.71 4.60 -4.35
N LEU A 199 32.62 4.77 -3.36
CA LEU A 199 33.76 5.67 -3.49
C LEU A 199 34.91 5.03 -4.29
N PRO A 200 35.67 5.81 -5.07
CA PRO A 200 36.91 5.34 -5.71
C PRO A 200 37.93 4.86 -4.67
N GLN A 201 38.45 3.67 -4.89
CA GLN A 201 39.51 3.11 -4.06
C GLN A 201 40.88 3.64 -4.54
N VAL A 202 41.64 4.29 -3.65
CA VAL A 202 42.96 4.83 -3.95
C VAL A 202 44.13 3.95 -3.48
N GLN A 203 43.90 3.20 -2.38
CA GLN A 203 44.78 2.19 -1.84
C GLN A 203 43.98 1.08 -1.17
N MET A 204 44.61 0.01 -0.74
CA MET A 204 43.98 -1.05 0.00
C MET A 204 43.26 -0.45 1.23
N ASN A 205 41.95 -0.66 1.36
CA ASN A 205 41.08 -0.15 2.43
C ASN A 205 41.01 1.38 2.55
N SER A 206 41.48 2.12 1.54
CA SER A 206 41.47 3.59 1.50
C SER A 206 40.69 4.07 0.27
N PHE A 207 39.71 4.93 0.51
CA PHE A 207 38.77 5.43 -0.49
C PHE A 207 38.74 6.95 -0.46
N LYS A 208 38.63 7.58 -1.65
CA LYS A 208 38.67 9.04 -1.74
C LYS A 208 37.91 9.52 -2.98
N GLY A 209 37.05 10.52 -2.81
CA GLY A 209 36.33 11.14 -3.92
C GLY A 209 35.20 12.06 -3.52
N TYR A 210 34.60 12.73 -4.48
CA TYR A 210 33.38 13.51 -4.32
C TYR A 210 32.17 12.62 -4.49
N LEU A 211 31.17 12.81 -3.61
CA LEU A 211 29.86 12.20 -3.75
C LEU A 211 28.75 13.23 -3.53
N ASP A 212 27.68 13.06 -4.28
CA ASP A 212 26.36 13.70 -4.05
C ASP A 212 25.37 12.74 -3.41
N SER A 213 25.90 11.75 -2.70
CA SER A 213 25.17 10.75 -1.89
C SER A 213 26.02 10.32 -0.69
N ASP A 214 25.44 9.65 0.27
CA ASP A 214 26.20 9.07 1.38
C ASP A 214 27.05 7.89 0.89
N PRO A 215 28.31 7.76 1.38
CA PRO A 215 29.14 6.62 1.03
C PRO A 215 28.53 5.32 1.55
N GLU A 216 28.56 4.30 0.71
CA GLU A 216 28.07 2.95 1.02
C GLU A 216 29.23 1.97 0.91
N PHE A 217 29.51 1.22 1.99
CA PHE A 217 30.57 0.24 2.05
C PHE A 217 30.06 -1.11 2.52
N LEU A 218 30.53 -2.15 1.87
CA LEU A 218 30.37 -3.54 2.30
C LEU A 218 31.72 -4.07 2.78
N ILE A 219 31.79 -4.53 4.02
CA ILE A 219 32.95 -5.21 4.60
C ILE A 219 32.59 -6.68 4.79
N SER A 220 33.24 -7.57 4.05
CA SER A 220 32.90 -8.99 4.03
C SER A 220 34.15 -9.88 3.89
N LEU A 221 33.98 -11.20 4.11
CA LEU A 221 35.01 -12.21 3.91
C LEU A 221 35.18 -12.64 2.44
N SER A 222 34.26 -12.19 1.57
CA SER A 222 34.26 -12.52 0.15
C SER A 222 34.49 -11.26 -0.66
N GLN A 223 35.23 -11.37 -1.73
CA GLN A 223 35.29 -10.37 -2.78
C GLN A 223 34.23 -10.67 -3.82
N TYR A 224 33.51 -9.66 -4.27
CA TYR A 224 32.40 -9.79 -5.19
C TYR A 224 32.74 -9.32 -6.61
N PRO A 225 31.97 -9.68 -7.63
CA PRO A 225 32.27 -9.33 -9.00
C PRO A 225 32.03 -7.86 -9.31
N SER A 226 32.76 -7.34 -10.31
CA SER A 226 32.47 -6.09 -11.00
C SER A 226 32.41 -6.30 -12.51
N ILE A 227 31.70 -5.43 -13.22
CA ILE A 227 31.62 -5.40 -14.68
C ILE A 227 32.02 -4.01 -15.15
N LYS A 228 33.09 -3.94 -15.99
CA LYS A 228 33.56 -2.69 -16.56
C LYS A 228 32.93 -2.48 -17.93
N ASN A 229 32.50 -1.26 -18.21
CA ASN A 229 31.84 -0.87 -19.44
C ASN A 229 32.50 0.40 -19.98
N ASN A 230 32.85 0.43 -21.24
CA ASN A 230 33.28 1.65 -21.93
C ASN A 230 32.11 2.22 -22.74
N ILE A 231 31.61 3.37 -22.35
CA ILE A 231 30.46 4.03 -22.97
C ILE A 231 30.90 5.38 -23.54
N ASP A 232 31.00 5.45 -24.85
CA ASP A 232 31.45 6.65 -25.58
C ASP A 232 32.76 7.28 -24.99
N GLY A 233 33.75 6.41 -24.72
CA GLY A 233 35.04 6.81 -24.18
C GLY A 233 35.11 7.04 -22.67
N SER A 234 34.03 6.84 -21.95
CA SER A 234 33.98 6.87 -20.48
C SER A 234 33.95 5.45 -19.93
N ASP A 235 34.86 5.12 -19.02
CA ASP A 235 34.89 3.86 -18.31
C ASP A 235 33.98 3.93 -17.11
N ILE A 236 32.98 3.04 -17.04
CA ILE A 236 32.00 2.94 -15.95
C ILE A 236 32.10 1.53 -15.36
N GLU A 237 32.39 1.46 -14.07
CA GLU A 237 32.45 0.18 -13.34
C GLU A 237 31.19 -0.03 -12.50
N VAL A 238 30.48 -1.14 -12.76
CA VAL A 238 29.35 -1.58 -11.94
C VAL A 238 29.83 -2.67 -11.00
N LYS A 239 29.84 -2.37 -9.69
CA LYS A 239 30.29 -3.25 -8.61
C LYS A 239 29.09 -3.86 -7.91
N PHE A 240 29.18 -5.13 -7.56
CA PHE A 240 28.10 -5.85 -6.87
C PHE A 240 28.54 -6.23 -5.46
N GLY A 241 27.67 -6.05 -4.47
CA GLY A 241 27.87 -6.50 -3.08
C GLY A 241 27.34 -7.91 -2.84
N TYR A 242 27.26 -8.76 -3.87
CA TYR A 242 26.76 -10.13 -3.82
C TYR A 242 27.26 -10.95 -5.01
N ASN A 243 27.17 -12.28 -4.90
CA ASN A 243 27.56 -13.17 -5.99
C ASN A 243 26.48 -13.20 -7.08
N LEU A 244 26.91 -13.02 -8.33
CA LEU A 244 26.08 -13.20 -9.51
C LEU A 244 26.05 -14.67 -9.91
N LYS A 245 24.88 -15.19 -10.27
CA LYS A 245 24.79 -16.50 -10.94
C LYS A 245 25.44 -16.40 -12.32
N PRO A 246 26.01 -17.50 -12.87
CA PRO A 246 26.66 -17.46 -14.19
C PRO A 246 25.76 -16.90 -15.30
N GLU A 247 24.50 -17.34 -15.36
CA GLU A 247 23.52 -16.85 -16.33
C GLU A 247 23.18 -15.37 -16.14
N GLU A 248 23.01 -14.93 -14.88
CA GLU A 248 22.77 -13.55 -14.52
C GLU A 248 23.93 -12.65 -14.92
N LYS A 249 25.17 -13.11 -14.67
CA LYS A 249 26.38 -12.41 -15.09
C LYS A 249 26.45 -12.25 -16.62
N GLN A 250 26.20 -13.33 -17.38
CA GLN A 250 26.19 -13.29 -18.84
C GLN A 250 25.12 -12.33 -19.37
N ASN A 251 23.93 -12.33 -18.80
CA ASN A 251 22.86 -11.40 -19.16
C ASN A 251 23.28 -9.96 -18.87
N LEU A 252 23.90 -9.69 -17.70
CA LEU A 252 24.35 -8.36 -17.32
C LEU A 252 25.48 -7.84 -18.22
N GLU A 253 26.45 -8.67 -18.61
CA GLU A 253 27.49 -8.29 -19.56
C GLU A 253 26.92 -7.83 -20.91
N PHE A 254 25.74 -8.36 -21.29
CA PHE A 254 25.01 -7.92 -22.48
C PHE A 254 24.16 -6.66 -22.26
N TYR A 255 23.38 -6.59 -21.17
CA TYR A 255 22.40 -5.51 -20.97
C TYR A 255 22.98 -4.24 -20.37
N LEU A 256 24.00 -4.30 -19.51
CA LEU A 256 24.57 -3.12 -18.87
C LEU A 256 25.08 -2.05 -19.87
N PRO A 257 25.81 -2.40 -20.95
CA PRO A 257 26.19 -1.41 -21.96
C PRO A 257 24.98 -0.71 -22.61
N LEU A 258 23.89 -1.45 -22.83
CA LEU A 258 22.66 -0.90 -23.40
C LEU A 258 21.97 0.06 -22.42
N HIS A 259 21.89 -0.32 -21.14
CA HIS A 259 21.32 0.52 -20.09
C HIS A 259 22.10 1.82 -19.94
N LEU A 260 23.42 1.72 -19.77
CA LEU A 260 24.30 2.87 -19.56
C LEU A 260 24.29 3.81 -20.78
N LYS A 261 24.33 3.28 -21.99
CA LYS A 261 24.24 4.08 -23.21
C LYS A 261 22.90 4.82 -23.31
N PHE A 262 21.79 4.12 -23.04
CA PHE A 262 20.46 4.72 -23.03
C PHE A 262 20.35 5.84 -21.98
N LEU A 263 20.83 5.61 -20.76
CA LEU A 263 20.77 6.60 -19.68
C LEU A 263 21.70 7.79 -19.95
N LYS A 264 22.89 7.57 -20.53
CA LYS A 264 23.81 8.66 -20.94
C LYS A 264 23.19 9.56 -22.01
N GLU A 265 22.48 8.96 -22.99
CA GLU A 265 21.73 9.70 -24.01
C GLU A 265 20.67 10.62 -23.37
N LYS A 266 19.95 10.14 -22.33
CA LYS A 266 18.84 10.86 -21.68
C LYS A 266 19.28 11.85 -20.59
N LEU A 267 20.33 11.54 -19.82
CA LEU A 267 20.76 12.32 -18.65
C LEU A 267 22.03 13.16 -18.90
N GLY A 268 22.83 12.80 -19.90
CA GLY A 268 24.05 13.50 -20.29
C GLY A 268 25.33 13.00 -19.65
N SER A 269 25.40 12.89 -18.34
CA SER A 269 26.55 12.37 -17.59
C SER A 269 26.15 11.16 -16.75
N LEU A 270 27.12 10.29 -16.50
CA LEU A 270 26.95 9.12 -15.64
C LEU A 270 28.11 9.06 -14.63
N PRO A 271 27.92 8.48 -13.44
CA PRO A 271 28.98 8.26 -12.47
C PRO A 271 29.98 7.22 -13.00
N GLU A 272 31.26 7.37 -12.62
CA GLU A 272 32.33 6.44 -13.02
C GLU A 272 32.23 5.07 -12.32
N SER A 273 31.60 5.02 -11.14
CA SER A 273 31.44 3.80 -10.36
C SER A 273 30.03 3.71 -9.78
N ILE A 274 29.38 2.58 -9.99
CA ILE A 274 28.03 2.29 -9.48
C ILE A 274 28.13 1.06 -8.58
N PHE A 275 27.83 1.21 -7.29
CA PHE A 275 27.82 0.09 -6.34
C PHE A 275 26.37 -0.37 -6.04
N ILE A 276 26.10 -1.67 -6.21
CA ILE A 276 24.79 -2.28 -5.97
C ILE A 276 24.92 -3.28 -4.83
N SER A 277 24.43 -2.93 -3.65
CA SER A 277 24.34 -3.87 -2.52
C SER A 277 23.18 -4.87 -2.70
N ASP A 278 23.29 -6.04 -2.07
CA ASP A 278 22.22 -7.07 -2.11
C ASP A 278 20.89 -6.55 -1.58
N LYS A 279 20.93 -5.70 -0.55
CA LYS A 279 19.74 -5.03 -0.04
C LYS A 279 19.09 -4.12 -1.07
N PHE A 280 19.87 -3.31 -1.76
CA PHE A 280 19.36 -2.39 -2.77
C PHE A 280 18.69 -3.17 -3.91
N ARG A 281 19.31 -4.25 -4.36
CA ARG A 281 18.73 -5.17 -5.32
C ARG A 281 17.40 -5.75 -4.85
N ALA A 282 17.30 -6.18 -3.59
CA ALA A 282 16.08 -6.77 -3.04
C ALA A 282 14.93 -5.76 -2.87
N LYS A 283 15.23 -4.47 -2.73
CA LYS A 283 14.26 -3.40 -2.55
C LYS A 283 13.74 -2.82 -3.87
N GLU A 284 14.61 -2.68 -4.85
CA GLU A 284 14.36 -1.96 -6.10
C GLU A 284 14.13 -2.95 -7.26
N ASP A 285 13.11 -3.81 -7.13
CA ASP A 285 12.66 -4.62 -8.25
C ASP A 285 11.81 -3.81 -9.24
N PHE A 286 11.72 -4.30 -10.47
CA PHE A 286 10.83 -3.72 -11.46
C PHE A 286 9.39 -4.16 -11.15
N PHE A 287 8.52 -3.21 -10.82
CA PHE A 287 7.13 -3.51 -10.42
C PHE A 287 6.39 -4.39 -11.44
N GLY A 288 5.88 -5.53 -10.98
CA GLY A 288 5.12 -6.48 -11.79
C GLY A 288 5.99 -7.49 -12.54
N ASN A 289 7.31 -7.54 -12.31
CA ASN A 289 8.22 -8.51 -12.92
C ASN A 289 8.33 -9.82 -12.12
N ASN A 290 7.86 -9.83 -10.90
CA ASN A 290 7.92 -10.97 -10.00
C ASN A 290 7.04 -12.14 -10.46
N ASP A 291 7.57 -13.35 -10.32
CA ASP A 291 6.82 -14.57 -10.61
C ASP A 291 5.61 -14.73 -9.70
N ILE A 292 4.55 -15.29 -10.25
CA ILE A 292 3.39 -15.66 -9.44
C ILE A 292 3.72 -16.99 -8.74
N THR A 293 3.74 -16.97 -7.41
CA THR A 293 3.91 -18.17 -6.59
C THR A 293 2.60 -18.58 -5.95
N PHE A 294 2.23 -19.84 -6.11
CA PHE A 294 1.08 -20.41 -5.43
C PHE A 294 1.51 -21.75 -4.82
N TRP A 295 1.50 -21.80 -3.50
CA TRP A 295 2.02 -22.92 -2.71
C TRP A 295 3.48 -23.27 -3.09
N LYS A 296 3.72 -24.44 -3.68
CA LYS A 296 5.05 -24.88 -4.17
C LYS A 296 5.27 -24.63 -5.67
N PHE A 297 4.26 -24.09 -6.35
CA PHE A 297 4.32 -23.83 -7.79
C PHE A 297 4.74 -22.39 -8.04
N ARG A 298 5.70 -22.24 -8.95
CA ARG A 298 6.19 -20.95 -9.45
C ARG A 298 5.79 -20.81 -10.91
N PHE A 299 5.14 -19.74 -11.24
CA PHE A 299 4.71 -19.41 -12.59
C PHE A 299 5.48 -18.17 -13.06
N PRO A 300 6.49 -18.36 -13.94
CA PRO A 300 7.28 -17.25 -14.43
C PRO A 300 6.43 -16.39 -15.37
N LEU A 301 6.53 -15.05 -15.19
CA LEU A 301 5.92 -14.08 -16.10
C LEU A 301 6.84 -13.82 -17.29
N PHE A 302 8.14 -13.72 -17.06
CA PHE A 302 9.16 -13.39 -18.06
C PHE A 302 10.29 -14.40 -18.00
N THR A 303 11.08 -14.45 -19.06
CA THR A 303 12.36 -15.21 -19.07
C THR A 303 13.34 -14.61 -18.07
N ASP A 304 14.33 -15.40 -17.63
CA ASP A 304 15.35 -14.91 -16.69
C ASP A 304 16.19 -13.77 -17.32
N ALA A 305 16.37 -13.77 -18.64
CA ALA A 305 17.04 -12.70 -19.36
C ALA A 305 16.20 -11.39 -19.33
N GLU A 306 14.90 -11.45 -19.63
CA GLU A 306 14.00 -10.28 -19.57
C GLU A 306 13.88 -9.73 -18.15
N LYS A 307 13.85 -10.60 -17.13
CA LYS A 307 13.86 -10.17 -15.72
C LYS A 307 15.14 -9.47 -15.37
N THR A 308 16.28 -10.04 -15.73
CA THR A 308 17.59 -9.42 -15.49
C THR A 308 17.67 -8.06 -16.17
N ASP A 309 17.22 -7.94 -17.41
CA ASP A 309 17.19 -6.67 -18.14
C ASP A 309 16.34 -5.62 -17.41
N LEU A 310 15.08 -5.91 -17.16
CA LEU A 310 14.13 -4.96 -16.57
C LEU A 310 14.50 -4.59 -15.13
N ASP A 311 14.84 -5.57 -14.28
CA ASP A 311 15.20 -5.32 -12.88
C ASP A 311 16.46 -4.45 -12.79
N TYR A 312 17.50 -4.82 -13.53
CA TYR A 312 18.73 -4.03 -13.48
C TYR A 312 18.63 -2.69 -14.19
N PHE A 313 17.79 -2.54 -15.21
CA PHE A 313 17.49 -1.22 -15.74
C PHE A 313 16.90 -0.30 -14.66
N GLY A 314 15.92 -0.78 -13.89
CA GLY A 314 15.34 -0.04 -12.77
C GLY A 314 16.35 0.30 -11.66
N ILE A 315 17.19 -0.69 -11.28
CA ILE A 315 18.24 -0.54 -10.27
C ILE A 315 19.29 0.50 -10.69
N ILE A 316 19.84 0.36 -11.90
CA ILE A 316 20.86 1.27 -12.43
C ILE A 316 20.30 2.68 -12.58
N THR A 317 19.09 2.82 -13.14
CA THR A 317 18.43 4.13 -13.26
C THR A 317 18.28 4.80 -11.89
N LYS A 318 17.85 4.06 -10.87
CA LYS A 318 17.71 4.59 -9.51
C LYS A 318 19.04 5.02 -8.92
N LYS A 319 20.09 4.20 -9.05
CA LYS A 319 21.44 4.54 -8.55
C LYS A 319 21.99 5.79 -9.22
N ILE A 320 21.88 5.89 -10.54
CA ILE A 320 22.35 7.08 -11.27
C ILE A 320 21.58 8.34 -10.84
N LEU A 321 20.24 8.24 -10.71
CA LEU A 321 19.43 9.37 -10.27
C LEU A 321 19.70 9.75 -8.80
N ASP A 322 20.03 8.80 -7.94
CA ASP A 322 20.40 9.09 -6.55
C ASP A 322 21.68 9.92 -6.44
N GLU A 323 22.59 9.77 -7.40
CA GLU A 323 23.85 10.52 -7.46
C GLU A 323 23.76 11.80 -8.31
N SER A 324 22.85 11.86 -9.29
CA SER A 324 22.75 12.99 -10.23
C SER A 324 21.65 13.99 -9.88
N VAL A 325 20.67 13.61 -9.05
CA VAL A 325 19.49 14.41 -8.71
C VAL A 325 19.31 14.48 -7.20
N ILE A 326 19.77 15.56 -6.60
CA ILE A 326 19.68 15.80 -5.17
C ILE A 326 18.31 16.42 -4.86
N ALA A 327 17.35 15.58 -4.53
CA ALA A 327 15.99 15.98 -4.19
C ALA A 327 15.77 15.91 -2.68
N ASP A 328 15.12 16.92 -2.10
CA ASP A 328 14.61 16.84 -0.75
C ASP A 328 13.49 15.80 -0.69
N LYS A 329 13.74 14.67 -0.01
CA LYS A 329 12.78 13.58 0.05
C LYS A 329 11.46 13.97 0.72
N GLU A 330 11.46 14.97 1.60
CA GLU A 330 10.22 15.43 2.23
C GLU A 330 9.27 16.13 1.25
N LYS A 331 9.83 16.92 0.30
CA LYS A 331 9.06 17.82 -0.57
C LYS A 331 9.17 17.50 -2.06
N ASP A 332 10.39 17.13 -2.51
CA ASP A 332 10.75 17.10 -3.92
C ASP A 332 10.97 15.66 -4.45
N HIS A 333 10.68 14.64 -3.63
CA HIS A 333 10.87 13.22 -3.96
C HIS A 333 10.14 12.80 -5.25
N TRP A 334 8.98 13.39 -5.50
CA TRP A 334 8.15 13.13 -6.67
C TRP A 334 8.87 13.37 -7.99
N PHE A 335 9.73 14.39 -8.06
CA PHE A 335 10.47 14.73 -9.27
C PHE A 335 11.43 13.59 -9.66
N LYS A 336 12.28 13.15 -8.72
CA LYS A 336 13.24 12.05 -8.95
C LYS A 336 12.52 10.74 -9.26
N ASN A 337 11.46 10.42 -8.51
CA ASN A 337 10.64 9.24 -8.71
C ASN A 337 9.93 9.26 -10.08
N GLY A 338 9.38 10.41 -10.46
CA GLY A 338 8.74 10.62 -11.76
C GLY A 338 9.73 10.53 -12.92
N LEU A 339 10.94 11.05 -12.75
CA LEU A 339 11.99 10.95 -13.75
C LEU A 339 12.45 9.49 -13.96
N LYS A 340 12.57 8.70 -12.88
CA LYS A 340 12.80 7.25 -12.96
C LYS A 340 11.72 6.58 -13.79
N SER A 341 10.45 6.82 -13.46
CA SER A 341 9.32 6.21 -14.19
C SER A 341 9.24 6.67 -15.65
N TYR A 342 9.56 7.92 -15.95
CA TYR A 342 9.66 8.41 -17.32
C TYR A 342 10.72 7.64 -18.12
N LEU A 343 11.91 7.47 -17.56
CA LEU A 343 13.00 6.72 -18.20
C LEU A 343 12.63 5.24 -18.42
N GLU A 344 11.95 4.61 -17.45
CA GLU A 344 11.41 3.26 -17.59
C GLU A 344 10.36 3.17 -18.70
N ILE A 345 9.43 4.13 -18.79
CA ILE A 345 8.42 4.21 -19.86
C ILE A 345 9.11 4.33 -21.22
N GLN A 346 10.12 5.19 -21.35
CA GLN A 346 10.88 5.36 -22.60
C GLN A 346 11.64 4.07 -22.98
N TYR A 347 12.23 3.39 -22.00
CA TYR A 347 12.90 2.11 -22.21
C TYR A 347 11.93 1.03 -22.69
N LEU A 348 10.78 0.90 -22.05
CA LEU A 348 9.74 -0.04 -22.45
C LEU A 348 9.18 0.26 -23.84
N LYS A 349 8.97 1.53 -24.20
CA LYS A 349 8.55 1.93 -25.55
C LYS A 349 9.57 1.51 -26.62
N LYS A 350 10.85 1.62 -26.32
CA LYS A 350 11.92 1.32 -27.26
C LYS A 350 12.14 -0.19 -27.44
N PHE A 351 12.10 -0.97 -26.34
CA PHE A 351 12.55 -2.36 -26.36
C PHE A 351 11.43 -3.37 -26.07
N TYR A 352 10.31 -2.96 -25.44
CA TYR A 352 9.23 -3.84 -24.95
C TYR A 352 7.84 -3.39 -25.39
N GLN A 353 7.72 -2.71 -26.51
CA GLN A 353 6.49 -2.06 -26.97
C GLN A 353 5.26 -3.00 -27.01
N ASP A 354 5.43 -4.26 -27.40
CA ASP A 354 4.35 -5.24 -27.54
C ASP A 354 4.30 -6.29 -26.44
N THR A 355 5.21 -6.20 -25.48
CA THR A 355 5.28 -7.12 -24.34
C THR A 355 4.02 -7.01 -23.49
N LYS A 356 3.45 -8.15 -23.11
CA LYS A 356 2.23 -8.23 -22.30
C LYS A 356 2.54 -8.18 -20.80
N LEU A 357 1.62 -7.61 -20.05
CA LEU A 357 1.73 -7.49 -18.58
C LEU A 357 1.92 -8.86 -17.88
N LEU A 358 1.24 -9.89 -18.36
CA LEU A 358 1.35 -11.25 -17.85
C LEU A 358 2.40 -12.10 -18.57
N GLY A 359 3.23 -11.49 -19.45
CA GLY A 359 4.31 -12.16 -20.16
C GLY A 359 3.92 -13.53 -20.74
N MET A 360 4.65 -14.59 -20.31
CA MET A 360 4.43 -15.96 -20.77
C MET A 360 3.29 -16.70 -20.06
N LEU A 361 2.81 -16.19 -18.93
CA LEU A 361 1.80 -16.87 -18.10
C LEU A 361 0.54 -17.30 -18.88
N PRO A 362 -0.01 -16.50 -19.82
CA PRO A 362 -1.15 -16.92 -20.62
C PRO A 362 -0.91 -18.13 -21.54
N GLU A 363 0.35 -18.47 -21.80
CA GLU A 363 0.72 -19.63 -22.61
C GLU A 363 0.76 -20.94 -21.79
N THR A 364 0.65 -20.85 -20.47
CA THR A 364 0.63 -22.01 -19.57
C THR A 364 -0.57 -22.91 -19.88
N LYS A 365 -0.29 -24.19 -20.14
CA LYS A 365 -1.31 -25.20 -20.37
C LYS A 365 -1.75 -25.85 -19.07
N ILE A 366 -3.06 -25.88 -18.83
CA ILE A 366 -3.70 -26.60 -17.72
C ILE A 366 -4.62 -27.63 -18.38
N PHE A 367 -4.36 -28.90 -18.21
CA PHE A 367 -5.08 -30.00 -18.90
C PHE A 367 -5.18 -29.80 -20.41
N GLY A 368 -4.09 -29.32 -21.05
CA GLY A 368 -4.03 -29.12 -22.51
C GLY A 368 -4.66 -27.84 -23.02
N ILE A 369 -5.38 -27.08 -22.17
CA ILE A 369 -6.05 -25.82 -22.51
C ILE A 369 -5.23 -24.63 -21.97
N LYS A 370 -5.32 -23.46 -22.59
CA LYS A 370 -4.70 -22.21 -22.16
C LYS A 370 -5.75 -21.25 -21.58
N PRO A 371 -6.28 -21.50 -20.37
CA PRO A 371 -7.43 -20.78 -19.84
C PRO A 371 -7.14 -19.30 -19.58
N LEU A 372 -5.89 -18.94 -19.29
CA LEU A 372 -5.50 -17.57 -19.01
C LEU A 372 -5.53 -16.65 -20.23
N LYS A 373 -5.51 -17.22 -21.46
CA LYS A 373 -5.72 -16.43 -22.69
C LYS A 373 -7.11 -15.80 -22.81
N LEU A 374 -8.09 -16.30 -22.08
CA LEU A 374 -9.45 -15.77 -22.07
C LEU A 374 -9.57 -14.45 -21.30
N PHE A 375 -8.58 -14.16 -20.43
CA PHE A 375 -8.58 -12.95 -19.62
C PHE A 375 -8.15 -11.72 -20.43
N HIS A 376 -8.74 -10.57 -20.09
CA HIS A 376 -8.28 -9.28 -20.66
C HIS A 376 -6.86 -8.96 -20.18
N ALA A 377 -6.52 -9.29 -18.92
CA ALA A 377 -5.19 -9.12 -18.36
C ALA A 377 -4.07 -9.70 -19.25
N SER A 378 -4.35 -10.79 -19.99
CA SER A 378 -3.40 -11.39 -20.95
C SER A 378 -3.13 -10.55 -22.21
N LYS A 379 -3.96 -9.54 -22.45
CA LYS A 379 -3.88 -8.64 -23.61
C LYS A 379 -3.33 -7.26 -23.27
N VAL A 380 -3.36 -6.89 -22.00
CA VAL A 380 -2.83 -5.64 -21.47
C VAL A 380 -1.32 -5.60 -21.69
N LYS A 381 -0.80 -4.46 -22.16
CA LYS A 381 0.64 -4.27 -22.37
C LYS A 381 1.36 -4.06 -21.04
N LEU A 382 2.65 -4.40 -21.00
CA LEU A 382 3.50 -4.16 -19.84
C LEU A 382 3.56 -2.66 -19.50
N LEU A 383 3.54 -1.81 -20.52
CA LEU A 383 3.51 -0.35 -20.39
C LEU A 383 2.25 0.16 -19.65
N ASP A 384 1.10 -0.51 -19.79
CA ASP A 384 -0.16 -0.08 -19.18
C ASP A 384 -0.16 -0.21 -17.64
N ARG A 385 0.84 -0.89 -17.06
CA ARG A 385 0.98 -1.09 -15.62
C ARG A 385 1.00 0.22 -14.83
N TYR A 386 1.60 1.27 -15.38
CA TYR A 386 1.65 2.60 -14.74
C TYR A 386 0.24 3.15 -14.55
N GLY A 387 -0.56 3.15 -15.62
CA GLY A 387 -1.95 3.58 -15.59
C GLY A 387 -2.84 2.76 -14.67
N LEU A 388 -2.66 1.45 -14.66
CA LEU A 388 -3.42 0.55 -13.78
C LEU A 388 -3.17 0.84 -12.30
N ALA A 389 -1.94 1.19 -11.91
CA ALA A 389 -1.59 1.45 -10.52
C ALA A 389 -2.25 2.73 -9.98
N TYR A 390 -2.11 3.87 -10.67
CA TYR A 390 -2.73 5.11 -10.18
C TYR A 390 -4.26 5.09 -10.30
N GLN A 391 -4.83 4.46 -11.32
CA GLN A 391 -6.29 4.27 -11.38
C GLN A 391 -6.83 3.46 -10.22
N TYR A 392 -6.15 2.38 -9.84
CA TYR A 392 -6.57 1.54 -8.73
C TYR A 392 -6.76 2.33 -7.44
N ILE A 393 -5.82 3.20 -7.09
CA ILE A 393 -5.90 3.99 -5.85
C ILE A 393 -6.88 5.17 -5.97
N MET A 394 -6.97 5.80 -7.14
CA MET A 394 -7.93 6.88 -7.40
C MET A 394 -9.37 6.39 -7.32
N LEU A 395 -9.68 5.20 -7.85
CA LEU A 395 -11.01 4.60 -7.80
C LEU A 395 -11.44 4.21 -6.37
N GLN A 396 -10.49 4.02 -5.48
CA GLN A 396 -10.76 3.82 -4.05
C GLN A 396 -10.91 5.12 -3.26
N ASN A 397 -10.67 6.26 -3.89
CA ASN A 397 -10.62 7.56 -3.23
C ASN A 397 -9.58 7.65 -2.11
N LEU A 398 -8.41 7.03 -2.32
CA LEU A 398 -7.28 6.98 -1.38
C LEU A 398 -5.99 7.56 -1.96
N ASP A 399 -6.03 8.11 -3.18
CA ASP A 399 -4.92 8.84 -3.79
C ASP A 399 -4.57 10.10 -2.97
N GLN A 400 -3.30 10.43 -2.95
CA GLN A 400 -2.73 11.64 -2.34
C GLN A 400 -2.24 12.58 -3.44
N LYS A 401 -1.74 13.75 -3.10
CA LYS A 401 -1.14 14.68 -4.07
C LYS A 401 0.20 14.12 -4.57
N ILE A 402 0.62 14.54 -5.74
CA ILE A 402 1.94 14.18 -6.27
C ILE A 402 3.04 14.73 -5.36
N ASP A 403 2.93 15.99 -4.94
CA ASP A 403 3.85 16.69 -4.03
C ASP A 403 3.49 16.50 -2.54
N GLU A 404 2.78 15.44 -2.18
CA GLU A 404 2.44 15.18 -0.78
C GLU A 404 3.69 15.01 0.07
N HIS A 405 3.68 15.53 1.29
CA HIS A 405 4.81 15.37 2.20
C HIS A 405 5.10 13.89 2.48
N PHE A 406 6.35 13.49 2.28
CA PHE A 406 6.76 12.08 2.41
C PHE A 406 6.37 11.42 3.75
N PRO A 407 6.45 12.08 4.92
CA PRO A 407 6.03 11.49 6.19
C PRO A 407 4.59 10.99 6.23
N VAL A 408 3.68 11.61 5.48
CA VAL A 408 2.26 11.22 5.42
C VAL A 408 1.88 10.47 4.15
N LEU A 409 2.81 10.33 3.20
CA LEU A 409 2.62 9.62 1.95
C LEU A 409 2.64 8.11 2.20
N SER A 410 1.63 7.38 1.72
CA SER A 410 1.65 5.92 1.79
C SER A 410 2.61 5.33 0.76
N ASN A 411 3.22 4.18 1.06
CA ASN A 411 4.16 3.51 0.13
C ASN A 411 3.52 3.21 -1.22
N PHE A 412 2.22 2.86 -1.25
CA PHE A 412 1.52 2.63 -2.51
C PHE A 412 1.33 3.93 -3.31
N ASN A 413 1.02 5.06 -2.66
CA ASN A 413 0.90 6.35 -3.32
C ASN A 413 2.26 6.90 -3.75
N ASP A 414 3.34 6.64 -3.02
CA ASP A 414 4.69 7.00 -3.46
C ASP A 414 5.01 6.33 -4.80
N MET A 415 4.69 5.05 -4.96
CA MET A 415 4.84 4.34 -6.23
C MET A 415 3.82 4.80 -7.29
N ALA A 416 2.52 4.75 -6.97
CA ALA A 416 1.46 4.91 -7.97
C ALA A 416 1.21 6.37 -8.37
N ILE A 417 1.35 7.31 -7.44
CA ILE A 417 1.08 8.73 -7.66
C ILE A 417 2.39 9.50 -7.84
N SER A 418 3.27 9.55 -6.84
CA SER A 418 4.50 10.35 -6.93
C SER A 418 5.45 9.84 -8.01
N SER A 419 5.47 8.54 -8.30
CA SER A 419 6.35 7.96 -9.32
C SER A 419 5.63 7.77 -10.66
N PHE A 420 4.61 6.92 -10.71
CA PHE A 420 4.00 6.47 -11.97
C PHE A 420 3.14 7.54 -12.64
N GLU A 421 2.31 8.24 -11.89
CA GLU A 421 1.50 9.33 -12.46
C GLU A 421 2.39 10.47 -12.96
N THR A 422 3.42 10.86 -12.18
CA THR A 422 4.40 11.88 -12.57
C THR A 422 5.19 11.45 -13.82
N GLY A 423 5.69 10.21 -13.87
CA GLY A 423 6.37 9.69 -15.06
C GLY A 423 5.48 9.65 -16.29
N SER A 424 4.18 9.37 -16.12
CA SER A 424 3.19 9.43 -17.19
C SER A 424 2.94 10.86 -17.66
N LEU A 425 2.93 11.86 -16.77
CA LEU A 425 2.84 13.29 -17.14
C LEU A 425 4.09 13.77 -17.89
N PHE A 426 5.28 13.33 -17.49
CA PHE A 426 6.50 13.62 -18.23
C PHE A 426 6.48 12.97 -19.61
N ASN A 427 6.02 11.73 -19.70
CA ASN A 427 5.83 11.04 -21.00
C ASN A 427 4.79 11.74 -21.88
N TYR A 428 3.67 12.19 -21.31
CA TYR A 428 2.66 12.97 -22.04
C TYR A 428 3.26 14.27 -22.60
N SER A 429 4.06 14.98 -21.79
CA SER A 429 4.74 16.20 -22.22
C SER A 429 5.73 15.92 -23.36
N ALA A 430 6.49 14.83 -23.25
CA ALA A 430 7.41 14.40 -24.31
C ALA A 430 6.67 14.03 -25.61
N GLU A 431 5.53 13.38 -25.55
CA GLU A 431 4.74 13.08 -26.76
C GLU A 431 4.12 14.32 -27.40
N LYS A 432 3.68 15.29 -26.59
CA LYS A 432 3.06 16.52 -27.12
C LYS A 432 4.08 17.47 -27.77
N MET A 433 5.27 17.62 -27.19
CA MET A 433 6.28 18.55 -27.66
C MET A 433 7.38 17.90 -28.53
N GLY A 434 7.44 16.57 -28.56
CA GLY A 434 8.50 15.78 -29.16
C GLY A 434 9.49 15.28 -28.09
N GLU A 435 9.94 14.03 -28.23
CA GLU A 435 10.86 13.41 -27.25
C GLU A 435 12.23 14.11 -27.20
N GLY A 436 12.78 14.53 -28.35
CA GLY A 436 14.06 15.23 -28.40
C GLY A 436 14.07 16.51 -27.56
N PRO A 437 13.20 17.48 -27.86
CA PRO A 437 13.10 18.72 -27.07
C PRO A 437 12.85 18.50 -25.58
N PHE A 438 12.03 17.51 -25.18
CA PHE A 438 11.81 17.19 -23.79
C PHE A 438 13.08 16.62 -23.12
N ASN A 439 13.76 15.68 -23.78
CA ASN A 439 15.00 15.11 -23.27
C ASN A 439 16.10 16.18 -23.10
N ASP A 440 16.19 17.16 -24.01
CA ASP A 440 17.11 18.28 -23.90
C ASP A 440 16.84 19.13 -22.66
N ILE A 441 15.56 19.35 -22.30
CA ILE A 441 15.19 20.05 -21.07
C ILE A 441 15.66 19.23 -19.85
N VAL A 442 15.36 17.94 -19.82
CA VAL A 442 15.78 17.04 -18.72
C VAL A 442 17.29 17.04 -18.56
N LYS A 443 18.02 16.80 -19.66
CA LYS A 443 19.48 16.75 -19.68
C LYS A 443 20.11 18.06 -19.19
N ASN A 444 19.64 19.20 -19.71
CA ASN A 444 20.17 20.51 -19.33
C ASN A 444 19.87 20.82 -17.85
N TYR A 445 18.67 20.45 -17.36
CA TYR A 445 18.29 20.66 -15.98
C TYR A 445 19.12 19.81 -15.01
N VAL A 446 19.31 18.51 -15.29
CA VAL A 446 20.14 17.61 -14.47
C VAL A 446 21.59 18.09 -14.46
N THR A 447 22.15 18.47 -15.63
CA THR A 447 23.54 18.96 -15.73
C THR A 447 23.73 20.28 -14.98
N LYS A 448 22.80 21.23 -15.10
CA LYS A 448 22.86 22.54 -14.41
C LYS A 448 22.84 22.39 -12.89
N ASN A 449 22.11 21.39 -12.38
CA ASN A 449 21.92 21.17 -10.96
C ASN A 449 22.83 20.07 -10.36
N SER A 450 23.86 19.62 -11.09
CA SER A 450 24.84 18.68 -10.53
C SER A 450 25.50 19.26 -9.29
N GLY A 451 25.56 18.48 -8.19
CA GLY A 451 26.10 18.89 -6.90
C GLY A 451 25.23 19.92 -6.14
N LYS A 452 24.00 20.17 -6.56
CA LYS A 452 23.09 21.11 -5.91
C LYS A 452 21.73 20.48 -5.67
N ARG A 453 21.08 20.89 -4.58
CA ARG A 453 19.67 20.56 -4.37
C ARG A 453 18.83 21.11 -5.53
N ILE A 454 17.98 20.26 -6.11
CA ILE A 454 17.07 20.64 -7.19
C ILE A 454 15.94 21.53 -6.69
N THR A 455 15.40 22.32 -7.62
CA THR A 455 14.17 23.11 -7.45
C THR A 455 13.20 22.71 -8.57
N PRO A 456 12.29 21.75 -8.34
CA PRO A 456 11.39 21.24 -9.39
C PRO A 456 10.56 22.32 -10.10
N GLU A 457 10.26 23.43 -9.40
CA GLU A 457 9.58 24.60 -9.97
C GLU A 457 10.36 25.24 -11.13
N GLU A 458 11.71 25.25 -11.08
CA GLU A 458 12.54 25.74 -12.21
C GLU A 458 12.37 24.83 -13.41
N PHE A 459 12.35 23.51 -13.22
CA PHE A 459 12.11 22.58 -14.31
C PHE A 459 10.73 22.77 -14.96
N LEU A 460 9.70 22.99 -14.16
CA LEU A 460 8.33 23.24 -14.64
C LEU A 460 8.24 24.58 -15.37
N ALA A 461 8.98 25.58 -14.92
CA ALA A 461 9.07 26.88 -15.58
C ALA A 461 9.76 26.75 -16.96
N ASP A 462 10.89 26.06 -17.05
CA ASP A 462 11.60 25.78 -18.31
C ASP A 462 10.71 25.00 -19.29
N LEU A 463 9.97 24.00 -18.79
CA LEU A 463 9.02 23.21 -19.56
C LEU A 463 7.89 24.08 -20.12
N SER A 464 7.33 24.98 -19.27
CA SER A 464 6.23 25.89 -19.64
C SER A 464 6.69 26.98 -20.61
N ALA A 465 7.91 27.47 -20.48
CA ALA A 465 8.48 28.48 -21.40
C ALA A 465 8.65 27.93 -22.83
N LYS A 466 9.03 26.65 -22.96
CA LYS A 466 9.17 26.00 -24.27
C LYS A 466 7.84 25.42 -24.81
N ASN A 467 6.88 25.18 -23.95
CA ASN A 467 5.57 24.66 -24.34
C ASN A 467 4.45 25.34 -23.54
N LYS A 468 3.80 26.34 -24.15
CA LYS A 468 2.67 27.07 -23.51
C LYS A 468 1.54 26.15 -23.04
N SER A 469 1.37 24.99 -23.71
CA SER A 469 0.40 23.99 -23.27
C SER A 469 0.80 23.24 -21.99
N ALA A 470 2.00 23.43 -21.46
CA ALA A 470 2.46 22.79 -20.22
C ALA A 470 2.21 23.63 -18.96
N SER A 471 1.66 24.84 -19.08
CA SER A 471 1.39 25.72 -17.93
C SER A 471 0.45 25.11 -16.89
N TYR A 472 -0.44 24.19 -17.29
CA TYR A 472 -1.33 23.47 -16.39
C TYR A 472 -0.58 22.46 -15.47
N LEU A 473 0.64 22.03 -15.84
CA LEU A 473 1.38 21.04 -15.06
C LEU A 473 1.75 21.57 -13.67
N SER A 474 2.14 22.83 -13.53
CA SER A 474 2.50 23.42 -12.24
C SER A 474 1.36 23.31 -11.22
N ASP A 475 0.13 23.54 -11.65
CA ASP A 475 -1.06 23.41 -10.80
C ASP A 475 -1.41 21.95 -10.57
N PHE A 476 -1.12 21.08 -11.54
CA PHE A 476 -1.40 19.66 -11.44
C PHE A 476 -0.60 19.00 -10.32
N PHE A 477 0.65 19.37 -10.12
CA PHE A 477 1.50 18.83 -9.06
C PHE A 477 1.08 19.25 -7.66
N LYS A 478 0.58 20.49 -7.50
CA LYS A 478 0.25 21.09 -6.19
C LYS A 478 -1.14 20.76 -5.67
N GLN A 479 -2.03 20.29 -6.53
CA GLN A 479 -3.42 19.99 -6.19
C GLN A 479 -3.73 18.54 -6.44
N LYS A 480 -4.73 18.00 -5.73
CA LYS A 480 -5.27 16.68 -6.03
C LYS A 480 -6.15 16.74 -7.27
N ASN A 481 -5.55 16.59 -8.43
CA ASN A 481 -6.24 16.68 -9.70
C ASN A 481 -6.60 15.29 -10.23
N ARG A 482 -7.88 14.98 -10.24
CA ARG A 482 -8.42 13.81 -10.94
C ARG A 482 -9.05 14.26 -12.24
N VAL A 483 -8.23 14.37 -13.25
CA VAL A 483 -8.76 14.65 -14.60
C VAL A 483 -9.53 13.46 -15.12
N ASP A 484 -10.62 13.73 -15.79
CA ASP A 484 -11.51 12.75 -16.39
C ASP A 484 -12.09 13.34 -17.68
N PHE A 485 -11.72 12.77 -18.80
CA PHE A 485 -12.30 13.09 -20.10
C PHE A 485 -13.42 12.10 -20.41
N LYS A 486 -14.40 12.55 -21.19
CA LYS A 486 -15.55 11.72 -21.54
C LYS A 486 -16.03 12.00 -22.96
N LEU A 487 -16.17 10.96 -23.74
CA LEU A 487 -16.93 11.04 -24.99
C LEU A 487 -18.43 11.03 -24.69
N ARG A 488 -19.12 12.13 -25.08
CA ARG A 488 -20.57 12.29 -24.83
C ARG A 488 -21.40 11.80 -25.96
N ASN A 489 -20.99 12.16 -27.21
CA ASN A 489 -21.76 11.87 -28.39
C ASN A 489 -20.88 11.90 -29.63
N ILE A 490 -21.24 11.08 -30.62
CA ILE A 490 -20.67 11.06 -31.94
C ILE A 490 -21.85 11.10 -32.94
N ARG A 491 -21.88 12.06 -33.83
CA ARG A 491 -22.88 12.19 -34.91
C ARG A 491 -22.21 12.43 -36.25
N LYS A 492 -22.70 11.80 -37.27
CA LYS A 492 -22.34 12.14 -38.64
C LYS A 492 -23.30 13.23 -39.14
N GLU A 493 -22.76 14.35 -39.56
CA GLU A 493 -23.49 15.46 -40.18
C GLU A 493 -22.82 15.76 -41.52
N ASP A 494 -23.50 15.48 -42.61
CA ASP A 494 -22.96 15.59 -43.97
C ASP A 494 -21.60 14.88 -44.14
N ASP A 495 -20.55 15.62 -44.51
CA ASP A 495 -19.18 15.14 -44.68
C ASP A 495 -18.33 15.31 -43.41
N SER A 496 -18.95 15.57 -42.27
CA SER A 496 -18.24 15.77 -40.99
C SER A 496 -18.70 14.81 -39.90
N LEU A 497 -17.77 14.45 -39.03
CA LEU A 497 -18.02 13.70 -37.81
C LEU A 497 -17.97 14.65 -36.62
N GLN A 498 -19.12 14.93 -36.02
CA GLN A 498 -19.25 15.78 -34.87
C GLN A 498 -19.03 14.96 -33.56
N ILE A 499 -18.01 15.31 -32.81
CA ILE A 499 -17.64 14.62 -31.59
C ILE A 499 -17.75 15.60 -30.42
N LYS A 500 -18.47 15.20 -29.37
CA LYS A 500 -18.62 16.00 -28.17
C LYS A 500 -17.79 15.41 -27.05
N ILE A 501 -16.77 16.15 -26.62
CA ILE A 501 -15.85 15.79 -25.52
C ILE A 501 -16.23 16.61 -24.29
N ALA A 502 -16.36 15.96 -23.15
CA ALA A 502 -16.50 16.61 -21.86
C ALA A 502 -15.25 16.39 -21.01
N LYS A 503 -14.90 17.35 -20.16
CA LYS A 503 -13.85 17.25 -19.13
C LYS A 503 -14.36 17.74 -17.79
N ASN A 504 -13.83 17.21 -16.71
CA ASN A 504 -14.22 17.61 -15.33
C ASN A 504 -13.36 18.76 -14.76
N THR A 505 -12.30 19.17 -15.48
CA THR A 505 -11.37 20.23 -15.07
C THR A 505 -11.60 21.51 -15.86
N SER A 506 -11.26 22.67 -15.27
CA SER A 506 -11.19 23.95 -15.97
C SER A 506 -9.91 24.12 -16.80
N ALA A 507 -8.86 23.37 -16.54
CA ALA A 507 -7.58 23.50 -17.20
C ALA A 507 -7.66 23.19 -18.71
N SER A 508 -6.85 23.91 -19.50
CA SER A 508 -6.67 23.62 -20.94
C SER A 508 -5.68 22.48 -21.11
N ILE A 509 -6.18 21.29 -21.35
CA ILE A 509 -5.35 20.06 -21.50
C ILE A 509 -5.59 19.49 -22.90
N PRO A 510 -4.58 19.53 -23.79
CA PRO A 510 -4.67 18.85 -25.06
C PRO A 510 -4.88 17.35 -24.90
N VAL A 511 -5.83 16.78 -25.63
CA VAL A 511 -6.15 15.34 -25.54
C VAL A 511 -6.00 14.66 -26.89
N LYS A 512 -5.43 13.46 -26.86
CA LYS A 512 -5.25 12.62 -28.07
C LYS A 512 -6.55 11.90 -28.37
N LEU A 513 -7.06 12.09 -29.59
CA LEU A 513 -8.26 11.44 -30.09
C LEU A 513 -7.89 10.52 -31.24
N GLU A 514 -8.35 9.28 -31.21
CA GLU A 514 -8.13 8.29 -32.25
C GLU A 514 -9.46 7.87 -32.86
N THR A 515 -9.55 7.88 -34.16
CA THR A 515 -10.66 7.28 -34.93
C THR A 515 -10.18 5.97 -35.56
N GLU A 516 -11.02 4.93 -35.51
CA GLU A 516 -10.73 3.61 -36.05
C GLU A 516 -11.83 3.20 -37.01
N THR A 517 -11.47 2.76 -38.25
CA THR A 517 -12.40 2.24 -39.23
C THR A 517 -12.75 0.77 -38.96
N LYS A 518 -13.72 0.20 -39.69
CA LYS A 518 -14.02 -1.24 -39.57
C LYS A 518 -12.87 -2.13 -40.04
N GLU A 519 -12.09 -1.65 -40.97
CA GLU A 519 -10.91 -2.30 -41.55
C GLU A 519 -9.69 -2.24 -40.59
N GLY A 520 -9.79 -1.47 -39.49
CA GLY A 520 -8.74 -1.30 -38.48
C GLY A 520 -7.77 -0.15 -38.79
N GLU A 521 -8.05 0.68 -39.78
CA GLU A 521 -7.27 1.88 -40.04
C GLU A 521 -7.47 2.91 -38.91
N LYS A 522 -6.37 3.47 -38.41
CA LYS A 522 -6.36 4.43 -37.31
C LYS A 522 -5.84 5.78 -37.74
N LYS A 523 -6.55 6.84 -37.36
CA LYS A 523 -6.09 8.23 -37.48
C LYS A 523 -6.11 8.90 -36.12
N VAL A 524 -5.05 9.66 -35.84
CA VAL A 524 -4.81 10.32 -34.55
C VAL A 524 -4.87 11.82 -34.73
N TYR A 525 -5.54 12.49 -33.81
CA TYR A 525 -5.70 13.94 -33.74
C TYR A 525 -5.34 14.44 -32.35
N TRP A 526 -4.66 15.56 -32.25
CA TRP A 526 -4.51 16.27 -30.98
C TRP A 526 -5.59 17.36 -30.92
N ILE A 527 -6.44 17.29 -29.90
CA ILE A 527 -7.52 18.22 -29.66
C ILE A 527 -7.15 19.14 -28.51
N ASP A 528 -6.99 20.42 -28.77
CA ASP A 528 -6.79 21.42 -27.74
C ASP A 528 -8.15 21.71 -27.08
N THR A 529 -8.18 21.62 -25.75
CA THR A 529 -9.38 21.95 -24.97
C THR A 529 -9.18 23.35 -24.38
N GLU A 530 -10.20 24.18 -24.45
CA GLU A 530 -10.12 25.54 -23.94
C GLU A 530 -10.22 25.61 -22.43
N GLU A 531 -9.54 26.59 -21.85
CA GLU A 531 -9.63 26.91 -20.43
C GLU A 531 -11.06 27.30 -20.04
N ASN A 532 -11.52 26.90 -18.86
CA ASN A 532 -12.86 27.14 -18.33
C ASN A 532 -14.04 26.57 -19.15
N GLN A 533 -13.78 25.90 -20.27
CA GLN A 533 -14.81 25.16 -21.01
C GLN A 533 -14.82 23.68 -20.59
N ARG A 534 -15.97 23.20 -20.14
CA ARG A 534 -16.17 21.80 -19.78
C ARG A 534 -16.60 20.91 -20.95
N ILE A 535 -16.92 21.49 -22.06
CA ILE A 535 -17.39 20.78 -23.26
C ILE A 535 -16.70 21.36 -24.49
N THR A 536 -16.03 20.49 -25.24
CA THR A 536 -15.40 20.82 -26.53
C THR A 536 -16.12 20.07 -27.62
N ASN A 537 -16.58 20.79 -28.68
CA ASN A 537 -17.14 20.20 -29.87
C ASN A 537 -16.04 20.14 -30.95
N VAL A 538 -15.86 18.97 -31.53
CA VAL A 538 -14.82 18.70 -32.53
C VAL A 538 -15.49 18.24 -33.81
N SER A 539 -15.16 18.87 -34.94
CA SER A 539 -15.58 18.45 -36.25
C SER A 539 -14.39 17.84 -36.99
N LEU A 540 -14.51 16.59 -37.38
CA LEU A 540 -13.50 15.89 -38.19
C LEU A 540 -14.07 15.51 -39.53
N PRO A 541 -13.23 15.38 -40.60
CA PRO A 541 -13.69 14.85 -41.87
C PRO A 541 -14.30 13.45 -41.68
N ALA A 542 -15.53 13.26 -42.18
CA ALA A 542 -16.18 11.95 -42.10
C ALA A 542 -15.60 11.03 -43.17
N SER A 543 -14.89 9.97 -42.75
CA SER A 543 -14.80 8.79 -43.61
C SER A 543 -16.02 7.90 -43.32
N ASP A 544 -16.60 7.29 -44.37
CA ASP A 544 -17.86 6.51 -44.25
C ASP A 544 -17.74 5.29 -43.35
N ASN A 545 -16.51 4.90 -42.99
CA ASN A 545 -16.22 3.64 -42.28
C ASN A 545 -15.79 3.79 -40.84
N ILE A 546 -15.82 5.01 -40.22
CA ILE A 546 -15.47 5.16 -38.82
C ILE A 546 -16.40 4.29 -37.98
N TYR A 547 -15.77 3.39 -37.20
CA TYR A 547 -16.43 2.40 -36.37
C TYR A 547 -16.34 2.74 -34.89
N LYS A 548 -15.17 3.21 -34.45
CA LYS A 548 -14.87 3.52 -33.04
C LYS A 548 -14.11 4.84 -32.93
N VAL A 549 -14.38 5.58 -31.85
CA VAL A 549 -13.62 6.75 -31.44
C VAL A 549 -13.09 6.50 -30.04
N THR A 550 -11.81 6.77 -29.84
CA THR A 550 -11.11 6.60 -28.59
C THR A 550 -10.49 7.93 -28.16
N LEU A 551 -10.81 8.39 -26.98
CA LEU A 551 -10.20 9.56 -26.37
C LEU A 551 -9.02 9.14 -25.48
N ASN A 552 -7.97 9.97 -25.42
CA ASN A 552 -6.72 9.66 -24.72
C ASN A 552 -6.14 8.28 -25.12
N SER A 553 -6.07 8.04 -26.45
CA SER A 553 -5.58 6.76 -26.97
C SER A 553 -4.16 6.48 -26.52
N GLY A 554 -3.92 5.22 -26.09
CA GLY A 554 -2.64 4.79 -25.49
C GLY A 554 -2.47 5.18 -24.02
N TYR A 555 -3.52 5.71 -23.39
CA TYR A 555 -3.51 6.10 -21.95
C TYR A 555 -2.37 7.08 -21.60
N ILE A 556 -2.08 8.00 -22.50
CA ILE A 556 -0.91 8.87 -22.41
C ILE A 556 -1.04 9.88 -21.27
N PHE A 557 -2.23 10.52 -21.17
CA PHE A 557 -2.52 11.43 -20.06
C PHE A 557 -3.10 10.63 -18.88
N PRO A 558 -2.62 10.85 -17.64
CA PRO A 558 -3.18 10.17 -16.47
C PRO A 558 -4.62 10.62 -16.19
N GLU A 559 -5.57 9.71 -16.32
CA GLU A 559 -6.98 9.93 -16.02
C GLU A 559 -7.46 9.04 -14.88
N SER A 560 -8.44 9.53 -14.16
CA SER A 560 -9.07 8.77 -13.08
C SER A 560 -10.00 7.65 -13.59
N ASN A 561 -10.48 7.75 -14.83
CA ASN A 561 -11.42 6.79 -15.40
C ASN A 561 -11.33 6.73 -16.93
N TYR A 562 -10.81 5.63 -17.47
CA TYR A 562 -10.75 5.41 -18.93
C TYR A 562 -12.00 4.76 -19.52
N ARG A 563 -13.02 4.47 -18.71
CA ARG A 563 -14.19 3.69 -19.16
C ARG A 563 -15.12 4.47 -20.06
N ASP A 564 -15.15 5.78 -19.99
CA ASP A 564 -15.99 6.66 -20.82
C ASP A 564 -15.24 7.35 -21.96
N ASN A 565 -14.01 6.89 -22.24
CA ASN A 565 -13.17 7.32 -23.37
C ASN A 565 -13.45 6.58 -24.68
N PHE A 566 -14.42 5.66 -24.71
CA PHE A 566 -14.70 4.83 -25.87
C PHE A 566 -16.15 4.95 -26.31
N LEU A 567 -16.38 5.24 -27.56
CA LEU A 567 -17.72 5.15 -28.17
C LEU A 567 -17.65 4.47 -29.54
N TYR A 568 -18.71 3.74 -29.86
CA TYR A 568 -18.89 3.13 -31.15
C TYR A 568 -19.84 3.99 -32.00
N ALA A 569 -19.38 4.44 -33.19
CA ALA A 569 -20.16 5.26 -34.12
C ALA A 569 -21.22 4.46 -34.88
N LYS A 570 -21.00 3.15 -35.01
CA LYS A 570 -21.91 2.22 -35.72
C LYS A 570 -22.20 0.99 -34.86
N GLY A 571 -23.42 0.46 -34.98
CA GLY A 571 -23.90 -0.73 -34.27
C GLY A 571 -25.38 -0.62 -33.95
N LEU A 572 -25.97 -1.69 -33.36
CA LEU A 572 -27.37 -1.73 -32.94
C LEU A 572 -27.73 -0.59 -31.97
N PHE A 573 -26.74 -0.16 -31.18
CA PHE A 573 -26.84 0.99 -30.26
C PHE A 573 -25.63 1.89 -30.50
N SER A 574 -25.79 2.88 -31.36
CA SER A 574 -24.80 3.94 -31.55
C SER A 574 -24.62 4.71 -30.22
N ASN A 575 -23.39 5.21 -29.98
CA ASN A 575 -23.02 5.90 -28.72
C ASN A 575 -23.14 5.06 -27.45
N ALA A 576 -23.14 3.72 -27.57
CA ALA A 576 -23.14 2.80 -26.46
C ALA A 576 -21.97 1.82 -26.53
N LYS A 577 -21.55 1.33 -25.41
CA LYS A 577 -20.58 0.25 -25.33
C LYS A 577 -21.24 -1.12 -25.45
N LYS A 578 -20.54 -2.02 -26.12
CA LYS A 578 -20.97 -3.41 -26.21
C LYS A 578 -20.93 -4.10 -24.86
N ILE A 579 -21.90 -4.98 -24.64
CA ILE A 579 -21.91 -5.86 -23.45
C ILE A 579 -21.00 -7.05 -23.72
N LYS A 580 -20.18 -7.40 -22.73
CA LYS A 580 -19.31 -8.57 -22.77
C LYS A 580 -19.51 -9.43 -21.52
N LEU A 581 -19.84 -10.71 -21.75
CA LEU A 581 -19.95 -11.69 -20.67
C LEU A 581 -18.57 -12.27 -20.37
N LYS A 582 -18.23 -12.40 -19.07
CA LYS A 582 -16.99 -12.97 -18.58
C LYS A 582 -17.26 -13.98 -17.48
N LEU A 583 -16.54 -15.09 -17.48
CA LEU A 583 -16.73 -16.17 -16.50
C LEU A 583 -15.98 -15.93 -15.20
N ILE A 584 -14.91 -15.13 -15.22
CA ILE A 584 -14.03 -14.94 -14.06
C ILE A 584 -13.71 -13.45 -13.92
N LYS A 585 -13.54 -13.00 -12.66
CA LYS A 585 -13.12 -11.64 -12.32
C LYS A 585 -11.75 -11.34 -12.95
N ASP A 586 -11.63 -10.17 -13.58
CA ASP A 586 -10.48 -9.78 -14.41
C ASP A 586 -10.16 -8.29 -14.27
N ILE A 587 -9.03 -7.84 -14.81
CA ILE A 587 -8.80 -6.43 -15.09
C ILE A 587 -9.89 -5.97 -16.09
N PRO A 588 -10.58 -4.85 -15.80
CA PRO A 588 -11.67 -4.42 -16.65
C PRO A 588 -11.15 -3.98 -18.03
N ASN A 589 -11.84 -4.42 -19.07
CA ASN A 589 -11.65 -3.86 -20.41
C ASN A 589 -12.50 -2.58 -20.53
N PRO A 590 -11.89 -1.39 -20.64
CA PRO A 590 -12.63 -0.14 -20.65
C PRO A 590 -13.53 0.02 -21.90
N GLU A 591 -13.29 -0.73 -22.96
CA GLU A 591 -14.11 -0.70 -24.20
C GLU A 591 -15.49 -1.36 -24.05
N TYR A 592 -15.72 -2.17 -23.01
CA TYR A 592 -16.94 -2.97 -22.85
C TYR A 592 -17.65 -2.66 -21.53
N ASN A 593 -18.97 -2.88 -21.53
CA ASN A 593 -19.75 -3.06 -20.32
C ASN A 593 -19.68 -4.55 -19.94
N GLU A 594 -18.86 -4.88 -18.95
CA GLU A 594 -18.58 -6.27 -18.59
C GLU A 594 -19.56 -6.77 -17.53
N ILE A 595 -20.10 -7.97 -17.76
CA ILE A 595 -20.91 -8.73 -16.80
C ILE A 595 -20.16 -10.01 -16.47
N TYR A 596 -19.82 -10.17 -15.20
CA TYR A 596 -19.12 -11.35 -14.69
C TYR A 596 -20.14 -12.39 -14.25
N ILE A 597 -20.04 -13.59 -14.84
CA ILE A 597 -20.88 -14.74 -14.52
C ILE A 597 -19.97 -15.79 -13.88
N SER A 598 -20.21 -16.10 -12.64
CA SER A 598 -19.44 -17.15 -11.95
C SER A 598 -20.36 -18.23 -11.41
N PRO A 599 -20.01 -19.51 -11.54
CA PRO A 599 -20.76 -20.58 -10.92
C PRO A 599 -20.71 -20.41 -9.41
N ARG A 600 -21.81 -20.74 -8.75
CA ARG A 600 -21.93 -20.68 -7.30
C ARG A 600 -22.29 -22.04 -6.75
N VAL A 601 -21.35 -22.65 -6.04
CA VAL A 601 -21.58 -23.87 -5.26
C VAL A 601 -21.18 -23.55 -3.82
N ARG A 602 -22.12 -23.64 -2.90
CA ARG A 602 -21.88 -23.30 -1.49
C ARG A 602 -22.74 -24.18 -0.60
N PHE A 603 -22.16 -24.76 0.45
CA PHE A 603 -22.94 -25.26 1.56
C PHE A 603 -23.50 -24.08 2.36
N ASN A 604 -24.82 -24.03 2.56
CA ASN A 604 -25.49 -22.95 3.28
C ASN A 604 -25.71 -23.34 4.74
N ASN A 605 -26.60 -24.29 4.98
CA ASN A 605 -26.94 -24.82 6.28
C ASN A 605 -27.51 -26.24 6.12
N THR A 606 -27.92 -26.84 7.22
CA THR A 606 -28.50 -28.21 7.21
C THR A 606 -29.80 -28.29 6.42
N TYR A 607 -30.55 -27.19 6.31
CA TYR A 607 -31.89 -27.12 5.69
C TYR A 607 -31.77 -26.96 4.16
N ASP A 608 -31.07 -25.97 3.70
CA ASP A 608 -30.82 -25.71 2.28
C ASP A 608 -29.78 -26.64 1.68
N LYS A 609 -28.89 -27.23 2.49
CA LYS A 609 -27.72 -28.01 2.11
C LYS A 609 -26.85 -27.24 1.11
N PHE A 610 -26.60 -27.77 -0.09
CA PHE A 610 -25.85 -27.10 -1.12
C PHE A 610 -26.73 -26.19 -1.95
N LEU A 611 -26.24 -24.96 -2.13
CA LEU A 611 -26.81 -23.99 -3.07
C LEU A 611 -26.02 -24.05 -4.36
N LEU A 612 -26.71 -24.41 -5.44
CA LEU A 612 -26.16 -24.51 -6.78
C LEU A 612 -26.74 -23.36 -7.62
N GLY A 613 -25.91 -22.56 -8.26
CA GLY A 613 -26.40 -21.44 -9.03
C GLY A 613 -25.33 -20.65 -9.75
N VAL A 614 -25.65 -19.41 -10.05
CA VAL A 614 -24.74 -18.47 -10.71
C VAL A 614 -24.76 -17.13 -9.99
N ASN A 615 -23.62 -16.45 -9.97
CA ASN A 615 -23.52 -15.06 -9.53
C ASN A 615 -23.25 -14.17 -10.74
N LEU A 616 -24.14 -13.19 -10.92
CA LEU A 616 -24.06 -12.17 -11.97
C LEU A 616 -23.69 -10.84 -11.30
N LYS A 617 -22.58 -10.21 -11.73
CA LYS A 617 -22.13 -8.94 -11.15
C LYS A 617 -21.31 -8.13 -12.15
N ASN A 618 -21.19 -6.82 -11.91
CA ASN A 618 -20.31 -5.94 -12.68
C ASN A 618 -18.99 -5.61 -11.97
N GLN A 619 -18.73 -6.13 -10.78
CA GLN A 619 -17.51 -5.86 -10.02
C GLN A 619 -16.30 -6.55 -10.63
N SER A 620 -15.36 -5.75 -11.16
CA SER A 620 -14.03 -6.17 -11.61
C SER A 620 -12.99 -6.12 -10.48
N PHE A 621 -11.69 -6.16 -10.81
CA PHE A 621 -10.63 -5.86 -9.83
C PHE A 621 -10.61 -4.39 -9.42
N PHE A 622 -11.13 -3.49 -10.25
CA PHE A 622 -11.24 -2.07 -9.96
C PHE A 622 -12.62 -1.74 -9.42
N ASP A 623 -12.66 -0.88 -8.41
CA ASP A 623 -13.91 -0.40 -7.84
C ASP A 623 -14.67 0.48 -8.83
N GLN A 624 -15.99 0.50 -8.67
CA GLN A 624 -16.89 1.30 -9.48
C GLN A 624 -17.90 1.98 -8.58
N LYS A 625 -18.39 3.15 -9.01
CA LYS A 625 -19.44 3.87 -8.27
C LYS A 625 -20.75 3.10 -8.19
N PHE A 626 -21.14 2.43 -9.28
CA PHE A 626 -22.34 1.61 -9.36
C PHE A 626 -21.97 0.15 -9.37
N LEU A 627 -22.48 -0.61 -8.43
CA LEU A 627 -22.29 -2.05 -8.31
C LEU A 627 -23.62 -2.77 -8.23
N TYR A 628 -23.71 -3.92 -8.90
CA TYR A 628 -24.78 -4.87 -8.67
C TYR A 628 -24.25 -6.30 -8.57
N SER A 629 -25.02 -7.13 -7.85
CA SER A 629 -24.77 -8.56 -7.74
C SER A 629 -26.09 -9.29 -7.56
N VAL A 630 -26.35 -10.28 -8.41
CA VAL A 630 -27.55 -11.13 -8.32
C VAL A 630 -27.10 -12.57 -8.32
N THR A 631 -27.58 -13.34 -7.35
CA THR A 631 -27.17 -14.73 -7.14
C THR A 631 -28.39 -15.64 -6.99
N PRO A 632 -29.03 -16.03 -8.10
CA PRO A 632 -30.06 -17.07 -8.09
C PRO A 632 -29.38 -18.42 -7.80
N THR A 633 -29.99 -19.20 -6.91
CA THR A 633 -29.50 -20.51 -6.51
C THR A 633 -30.66 -21.51 -6.38
N TYR A 634 -30.33 -22.78 -6.58
CA TYR A 634 -31.22 -23.91 -6.29
C TYR A 634 -30.73 -24.61 -5.02
N SER A 635 -31.61 -24.74 -4.05
CA SER A 635 -31.34 -25.44 -2.78
C SER A 635 -31.49 -26.95 -2.97
N THR A 636 -30.45 -27.73 -2.75
CA THR A 636 -30.49 -29.20 -2.83
C THR A 636 -31.20 -29.81 -1.62
N GLY A 637 -31.36 -29.07 -0.53
CA GLY A 637 -32.10 -29.54 0.66
C GLY A 637 -33.60 -29.41 0.54
N THR A 638 -34.06 -28.29 -0.05
CA THR A 638 -35.52 -28.00 -0.11
C THR A 638 -36.11 -28.21 -1.51
N GLY A 639 -35.27 -28.38 -2.56
CA GLY A 639 -35.75 -28.48 -3.93
C GLY A 639 -36.34 -27.18 -4.50
N LYS A 640 -36.08 -26.04 -3.87
CA LYS A 640 -36.61 -24.72 -4.21
C LYS A 640 -35.57 -23.74 -4.73
N LEU A 641 -36.03 -22.74 -5.48
CA LEU A 641 -35.18 -21.60 -5.85
C LEU A 641 -35.03 -20.69 -4.63
N THR A 642 -33.78 -20.29 -4.41
CA THR A 642 -33.37 -19.35 -3.35
C THR A 642 -32.47 -18.31 -3.99
N GLY A 643 -32.00 -17.31 -3.26
CA GLY A 643 -31.00 -16.40 -3.78
C GLY A 643 -30.96 -15.06 -3.06
N SER A 644 -30.08 -14.22 -3.54
CA SER A 644 -29.90 -12.86 -3.06
C SER A 644 -29.54 -11.89 -4.21
N GLY A 645 -29.88 -10.62 -4.01
CA GLY A 645 -29.53 -9.55 -4.93
C GLY A 645 -29.19 -8.28 -4.17
N ALA A 646 -28.27 -7.49 -4.73
CA ALA A 646 -27.90 -6.20 -4.18
C ALA A 646 -27.51 -5.22 -5.30
N VAL A 647 -27.86 -3.96 -5.08
CA VAL A 647 -27.46 -2.82 -5.93
C VAL A 647 -26.92 -1.74 -5.00
N SER A 648 -25.82 -1.10 -5.35
CA SER A 648 -25.27 0.03 -4.60
C SER A 648 -24.69 1.11 -5.49
N TYR A 649 -24.73 2.33 -4.97
CA TYR A 649 -24.11 3.49 -5.60
C TYR A 649 -23.29 4.27 -4.58
N SER A 650 -22.04 4.60 -4.94
CA SER A 650 -21.10 5.32 -4.07
C SER A 650 -20.79 6.70 -4.63
N ILE A 651 -20.94 7.71 -3.78
CA ILE A 651 -20.48 9.09 -4.01
C ILE A 651 -19.10 9.20 -3.34
N MET A 652 -18.08 9.61 -4.11
CA MET A 652 -16.70 9.68 -3.66
C MET A 652 -16.11 11.06 -4.01
N PRO A 653 -16.32 12.08 -3.16
CA PRO A 653 -15.80 13.41 -3.41
C PRO A 653 -14.26 13.43 -3.33
N ALA A 654 -13.59 14.10 -4.26
CA ALA A 654 -12.13 14.13 -4.34
C ALA A 654 -11.49 14.82 -3.15
N GLU A 655 -12.06 15.94 -2.72
CA GLU A 655 -11.59 16.75 -1.60
C GLU A 655 -12.73 16.97 -0.60
N SER A 656 -12.77 16.17 0.45
CA SER A 656 -13.78 16.22 1.49
C SER A 656 -13.33 15.43 2.71
N ILE A 657 -13.87 15.75 3.88
CA ILE A 657 -13.75 14.90 5.08
C ILE A 657 -14.44 13.55 4.89
N ILE A 658 -15.32 13.43 3.89
CA ILE A 658 -16.00 12.19 3.51
C ILE A 658 -15.17 11.50 2.44
N ARG A 659 -14.76 10.26 2.69
CA ARG A 659 -14.15 9.40 1.67
C ARG A 659 -15.19 8.84 0.71
N SER A 660 -16.28 8.29 1.25
CA SER A 660 -17.38 7.72 0.46
C SER A 660 -18.69 7.76 1.22
N LEU A 661 -19.76 8.01 0.47
CA LEU A 661 -21.14 7.82 0.92
C LEU A 661 -21.78 6.80 -0.04
N THR A 662 -22.11 5.62 0.49
CA THR A 662 -22.65 4.51 -0.28
C THR A 662 -24.11 4.27 0.11
N PHE A 663 -25.00 4.21 -0.88
CA PHE A 663 -26.38 3.80 -0.75
C PHE A 663 -26.54 2.40 -1.35
N GLY A 664 -27.29 1.54 -0.68
CA GLY A 664 -27.51 0.19 -1.13
C GLY A 664 -28.92 -0.30 -0.89
N VAL A 665 -29.40 -1.12 -1.81
CA VAL A 665 -30.65 -1.89 -1.68
C VAL A 665 -30.32 -3.35 -1.88
N SER A 666 -30.83 -4.23 -1.03
CA SER A 666 -30.60 -5.67 -1.14
C SER A 666 -31.81 -6.48 -0.74
N GLY A 667 -31.87 -7.73 -1.24
CA GLY A 667 -32.90 -8.69 -0.87
C GLY A 667 -32.33 -10.11 -0.83
N ALA A 668 -32.92 -10.97 -0.01
CA ALA A 668 -32.56 -12.37 0.12
C ALA A 668 -33.78 -13.26 0.44
N TYR A 669 -33.72 -14.50 -0.04
CA TYR A 669 -34.68 -15.57 0.22
C TYR A 669 -33.93 -16.87 0.43
N PHE A 670 -34.01 -17.45 1.65
CA PHE A 670 -33.38 -18.71 2.02
C PHE A 670 -34.23 -19.43 3.09
N HIS A 671 -33.84 -20.66 3.44
CA HIS A 671 -34.46 -21.41 4.52
C HIS A 671 -33.59 -21.34 5.77
N TYR A 672 -34.23 -21.18 6.92
CA TYR A 672 -33.63 -21.08 8.25
C TYR A 672 -33.94 -22.25 9.16
N ASP A 673 -34.95 -23.07 8.77
CA ASP A 673 -35.34 -24.32 9.43
C ASP A 673 -36.00 -25.26 8.39
N TYR A 674 -36.32 -26.50 8.74
CA TYR A 674 -36.92 -27.47 7.87
C TYR A 674 -38.29 -27.00 7.35
N GLY A 675 -38.36 -26.75 6.05
CA GLY A 675 -39.54 -26.24 5.39
C GLY A 675 -39.89 -24.78 5.69
N LEU A 676 -39.11 -24.06 6.53
CA LEU A 676 -39.34 -22.67 6.91
C LEU A 676 -38.39 -21.73 6.21
N ALA A 677 -38.91 -20.80 5.45
CA ALA A 677 -38.14 -19.81 4.72
C ALA A 677 -38.20 -18.42 5.36
N TYR A 678 -37.25 -17.58 5.01
CA TYR A 678 -37.29 -16.14 5.27
C TYR A 678 -37.07 -15.32 4.01
N ARG A 679 -37.68 -14.14 3.99
CA ARG A 679 -37.47 -13.08 3.03
C ARG A 679 -36.92 -11.85 3.76
N LYS A 680 -35.89 -11.25 3.21
CA LYS A 680 -35.27 -10.04 3.75
C LYS A 680 -35.15 -8.98 2.65
N GLY A 681 -35.61 -7.76 2.95
CA GLY A 681 -35.37 -6.56 2.17
C GLY A 681 -34.58 -5.55 2.99
N SER A 682 -33.64 -4.86 2.41
CA SER A 682 -32.79 -3.87 3.12
C SER A 682 -32.49 -2.65 2.28
N ILE A 683 -32.62 -1.48 2.88
CA ILE A 683 -32.08 -0.21 2.37
C ILE A 683 -31.04 0.24 3.38
N ALA A 684 -29.84 0.56 2.92
CA ALA A 684 -28.74 0.93 3.79
C ALA A 684 -27.94 2.10 3.22
N SER A 685 -27.35 2.88 4.11
CA SER A 685 -26.40 3.93 3.78
C SER A 685 -25.17 3.80 4.67
N THR A 686 -23.99 3.96 4.09
CA THR A 686 -22.73 3.93 4.83
C THR A 686 -21.87 5.13 4.43
N LEU A 687 -21.50 5.94 5.42
CA LEU A 687 -20.58 7.06 5.30
C LEU A 687 -19.24 6.65 5.87
N ASN A 688 -18.18 6.68 5.05
CA ASN A 688 -16.81 6.46 5.48
C ASN A 688 -16.08 7.80 5.51
N PHE A 689 -15.44 8.11 6.62
CA PHE A 689 -14.62 9.31 6.74
C PHE A 689 -13.29 9.15 6.00
N ARG A 690 -12.78 10.26 5.47
CA ARG A 690 -11.45 10.31 4.87
C ARG A 690 -10.41 10.12 5.97
N LYS A 691 -9.40 9.36 5.65
CA LYS A 691 -8.20 9.20 6.47
C LYS A 691 -6.96 9.48 5.62
N ASN A 692 -5.87 9.83 6.26
CA ASN A 692 -4.57 9.71 5.61
C ASN A 692 -4.39 8.23 5.21
N PRO A 693 -4.07 7.90 3.95
CA PRO A 693 -3.86 6.53 3.50
C PRO A 693 -2.82 5.73 4.30
N ARG A 694 -1.83 6.41 4.88
CA ARG A 694 -0.84 5.80 5.78
C ARG A 694 -1.39 5.50 7.17
N SER A 695 -2.43 6.22 7.61
CA SER A 695 -3.03 6.02 8.93
C SER A 695 -3.75 4.67 9.02
N THR A 696 -3.61 4.01 10.15
CA THR A 696 -4.35 2.78 10.50
C THR A 696 -5.76 3.04 11.03
N VAL A 697 -6.10 4.32 11.28
CA VAL A 697 -7.40 4.74 11.82
C VAL A 697 -8.46 4.76 10.72
N SER A 698 -9.63 4.20 11.00
CA SER A 698 -10.82 4.33 10.17
C SER A 698 -12.06 4.66 11.02
N ARG A 699 -12.99 5.42 10.42
CA ARG A 699 -14.24 5.83 11.04
C ARG A 699 -15.37 5.69 10.04
N SER A 700 -16.54 5.24 10.51
CA SER A 700 -17.71 5.11 9.66
C SER A 700 -19.00 5.33 10.44
N ILE A 701 -20.06 5.74 9.72
CA ILE A 701 -21.44 5.78 10.22
C ILE A 701 -22.28 4.98 9.24
N GLY A 702 -23.10 4.08 9.77
CA GLY A 702 -24.00 3.26 8.97
C GLY A 702 -25.43 3.41 9.47
N ALA A 703 -26.38 3.50 8.55
CA ALA A 703 -27.81 3.46 8.84
C ALA A 703 -28.50 2.43 7.94
N SER A 704 -29.45 1.70 8.45
CA SER A 704 -30.25 0.78 7.64
C SER A 704 -31.71 0.67 8.11
N TYR A 705 -32.57 0.34 7.17
CA TYR A 705 -33.93 -0.06 7.40
C TYR A 705 -34.17 -1.40 6.72
N ASN A 706 -34.60 -2.40 7.49
CA ASN A 706 -34.70 -3.79 7.06
C ASN A 706 -36.11 -4.30 7.29
N TYR A 707 -36.67 -4.95 6.28
CA TYR A 707 -37.93 -5.70 6.34
C TYR A 707 -37.61 -7.19 6.42
N PHE A 708 -38.30 -7.90 7.29
CA PHE A 708 -38.21 -9.35 7.45
C PHE A 708 -39.59 -9.97 7.41
N GLU A 709 -39.69 -11.08 6.69
CA GLU A 709 -40.85 -11.98 6.70
C GLU A 709 -40.31 -13.41 6.82
N ARG A 710 -40.85 -14.19 7.75
CA ARG A 710 -40.43 -15.58 7.96
C ARG A 710 -41.64 -16.50 8.15
N ASP A 711 -41.53 -17.72 7.65
CA ASP A 711 -42.50 -18.78 7.90
C ASP A 711 -42.37 -19.22 9.37
N LEU A 712 -43.47 -19.58 9.99
CA LEU A 712 -43.48 -20.02 11.38
C LEU A 712 -43.91 -21.50 11.48
N SER A 713 -43.25 -22.25 12.39
CA SER A 713 -43.69 -23.58 12.78
C SER A 713 -44.95 -23.49 13.65
N PRO A 714 -45.77 -24.59 13.77
CA PRO A 714 -46.91 -24.62 14.66
C PRO A 714 -46.56 -24.22 16.11
N LYS A 715 -45.38 -24.60 16.60
CA LYS A 715 -44.91 -24.22 17.93
C LYS A 715 -44.63 -22.70 18.03
N MET A 716 -44.03 -22.10 17.01
CA MET A 716 -43.79 -20.67 16.96
C MET A 716 -45.09 -19.87 16.90
N ILE A 717 -46.09 -20.36 16.15
CA ILE A 717 -47.43 -19.76 16.10
C ILE A 717 -48.08 -19.81 17.49
N ALA A 718 -48.00 -20.94 18.17
CA ALA A 718 -48.52 -21.09 19.52
C ALA A 718 -47.82 -20.18 20.55
N ASN A 719 -46.54 -19.90 20.34
CA ASN A 719 -45.73 -18.98 21.15
C ASN A 719 -45.87 -17.51 20.74
N ASN A 720 -46.80 -17.20 19.79
CA ASN A 720 -47.02 -15.84 19.29
C ASN A 720 -45.77 -15.17 18.74
N ASP A 721 -44.95 -15.95 18.00
CA ASP A 721 -43.72 -15.44 17.37
C ASP A 721 -43.99 -14.44 16.24
N TYR A 722 -43.01 -13.59 15.93
CA TYR A 722 -43.09 -12.61 14.86
C TYR A 722 -42.90 -13.28 13.50
N SER A 723 -43.88 -13.23 12.63
CA SER A 723 -43.77 -13.62 11.23
C SER A 723 -43.26 -12.49 10.35
N LYS A 724 -43.57 -11.23 10.68
CA LYS A 724 -43.16 -10.01 9.97
C LYS A 724 -42.71 -8.95 10.95
N TYR A 725 -41.62 -8.25 10.64
CA TYR A 725 -41.11 -7.12 11.43
C TYR A 725 -40.15 -6.25 10.62
N ASN A 726 -40.03 -4.99 11.03
CA ASN A 726 -39.12 -4.02 10.44
C ASN A 726 -38.10 -3.59 11.49
N LEU A 727 -36.84 -3.48 11.11
CA LEU A 727 -35.76 -3.03 12.00
C LEU A 727 -35.08 -1.84 11.40
N TRP A 728 -35.00 -0.76 12.13
CA TRP A 728 -34.06 0.31 11.83
C TRP A 728 -32.77 0.16 12.66
N SER A 729 -31.65 0.58 12.12
CA SER A 729 -30.42 0.61 12.88
C SER A 729 -29.55 1.81 12.48
N LEU A 730 -28.81 2.32 13.45
CA LEU A 730 -27.79 3.35 13.28
C LEU A 730 -26.55 2.93 14.05
N GLY A 731 -25.39 3.03 13.44
CA GLY A 731 -24.13 2.62 14.05
C GLY A 731 -23.00 3.56 13.73
N TYR A 732 -22.07 3.69 14.69
CA TYR A 732 -20.77 4.33 14.52
C TYR A 732 -19.67 3.31 14.77
N GLY A 733 -18.70 3.27 13.87
CA GLY A 733 -17.50 2.43 13.99
C GLY A 733 -16.24 3.26 13.99
N TYR A 734 -15.34 2.94 14.91
CA TYR A 734 -13.97 3.40 14.97
C TYR A 734 -13.05 2.20 15.03
N SER A 735 -11.97 2.19 14.26
CA SER A 735 -10.91 1.20 14.40
C SER A 735 -9.55 1.82 14.16
N ASP A 736 -8.54 1.34 14.89
CA ASP A 736 -7.12 1.65 14.72
C ASP A 736 -6.37 0.32 14.69
N SER A 737 -5.93 -0.09 13.49
CA SER A 737 -5.33 -1.41 13.23
C SER A 737 -3.81 -1.33 13.21
N GLN A 738 -3.19 -0.78 14.25
CA GLN A 738 -1.74 -0.77 14.42
C GLN A 738 -1.19 -2.20 14.58
N MET A 739 0.08 -2.41 14.26
CA MET A 739 0.67 -3.74 14.28
C MET A 739 0.76 -4.32 15.70
N ILE A 740 1.27 -3.52 16.65
CA ILE A 740 1.46 -3.93 18.05
C ILE A 740 0.15 -3.78 18.84
N HIS A 741 -0.60 -2.72 18.58
CA HIS A 741 -1.85 -2.42 19.24
C HIS A 741 -2.97 -2.31 18.20
N GLU A 742 -4.07 -2.99 18.46
CA GLU A 742 -5.30 -2.82 17.70
C GLU A 742 -6.41 -2.37 18.64
N LYS A 743 -7.18 -1.38 18.23
CA LYS A 743 -8.30 -0.83 19.02
C LYS A 743 -9.50 -0.70 18.11
N SER A 744 -10.68 -1.05 18.63
CA SER A 744 -11.91 -0.67 17.96
C SER A 744 -13.00 -0.32 18.97
N LEU A 745 -13.91 0.52 18.52
CA LEU A 745 -15.13 0.91 19.22
C LEU A 745 -16.29 0.86 18.24
N SER A 746 -17.33 0.13 18.61
CA SER A 746 -18.60 0.09 17.89
C SER A 746 -19.71 0.55 18.82
N LEU A 747 -20.46 1.56 18.40
CA LEU A 747 -21.66 2.03 19.07
C LEU A 747 -22.82 1.84 18.12
N SER A 748 -23.89 1.23 18.57
CA SER A 748 -25.07 1.05 17.72
C SER A 748 -26.38 1.16 18.50
N THR A 749 -27.41 1.58 17.79
CA THR A 749 -28.79 1.52 18.26
C THR A 749 -29.61 0.83 17.20
N GLN A 750 -30.58 0.04 17.67
CA GLN A 750 -31.49 -0.70 16.83
C GLN A 750 -32.89 -0.71 17.47
N GLY A 751 -33.92 -0.66 16.64
CA GLY A 751 -35.26 -0.69 17.16
C GLY A 751 -36.32 -1.03 16.14
N MET A 752 -37.49 -1.25 16.67
CA MET A 752 -38.78 -1.39 15.99
C MET A 752 -39.89 -0.84 16.90
N GLU A 753 -41.13 -1.05 16.53
CA GLU A 753 -42.27 -0.60 17.34
C GLU A 753 -42.23 -1.13 18.79
N ASP A 754 -41.83 -2.40 18.98
CA ASP A 754 -41.87 -3.08 20.28
C ASP A 754 -40.61 -2.89 21.13
N PHE A 755 -39.49 -2.52 20.56
CA PHE A 755 -38.25 -2.31 21.33
C PHE A 755 -37.31 -1.26 20.76
N ASN A 756 -36.46 -0.71 21.63
CA ASN A 756 -35.26 0.04 21.28
C ASN A 756 -34.12 -0.42 22.18
N LYS A 757 -33.02 -0.76 21.59
CA LYS A 757 -31.80 -1.15 22.30
C LYS A 757 -30.55 -0.46 21.79
N ILE A 758 -29.59 -0.27 22.69
CA ILE A 758 -28.28 0.29 22.39
C ILE A 758 -27.20 -0.70 22.75
N THR A 759 -26.12 -0.70 21.97
CA THR A 759 -24.95 -1.53 22.26
C THR A 759 -23.67 -0.70 22.13
N ALA A 760 -22.72 -1.00 22.98
CA ALA A 760 -21.36 -0.52 22.90
C ALA A 760 -20.40 -1.70 22.97
N GLU A 761 -19.48 -1.79 22.04
CA GLU A 761 -18.46 -2.81 22.04
C GLU A 761 -17.07 -2.15 21.85
N GLY A 762 -16.16 -2.40 22.78
CA GLY A 762 -14.76 -2.03 22.72
C GLY A 762 -13.89 -3.26 22.53
N PHE A 763 -12.89 -3.16 21.68
CA PHE A 763 -11.91 -4.22 21.49
C PHE A 763 -10.50 -3.64 21.58
N TYR A 764 -9.61 -4.37 22.25
CA TYR A 764 -8.18 -4.06 22.34
C TYR A 764 -7.36 -5.33 22.18
N ARG A 765 -6.34 -5.30 21.32
CA ARG A 765 -5.36 -6.36 21.16
C ARG A 765 -3.95 -5.80 21.29
N TRP A 766 -3.14 -6.48 22.06
CA TRP A 766 -1.73 -6.19 22.27
C TRP A 766 -0.87 -7.38 21.87
N GLU A 767 0.08 -7.15 20.96
CA GLU A 767 1.14 -8.11 20.65
C GLU A 767 2.31 -7.86 21.60
N PHE A 768 2.40 -8.65 22.66
CA PHE A 768 3.39 -8.45 23.74
C PHE A 768 4.73 -9.14 23.45
N ALA A 769 4.75 -10.14 22.55
CA ALA A 769 5.93 -10.80 22.00
C ALA A 769 5.64 -11.19 20.55
N PRO A 770 6.66 -11.50 19.71
CA PRO A 770 6.44 -11.89 18.33
C PRO A 770 5.40 -13.00 18.20
N LYS A 771 4.31 -12.70 17.49
CA LYS A 771 3.16 -13.59 17.27
C LYS A 771 2.35 -13.98 18.52
N GLN A 772 2.68 -13.44 19.69
CA GLN A 772 1.92 -13.67 20.93
C GLN A 772 1.05 -12.46 21.25
N LYS A 773 -0.24 -12.69 21.44
CA LYS A 773 -1.25 -11.65 21.54
C LYS A 773 -2.13 -11.84 22.78
N LEU A 774 -2.49 -10.73 23.40
CA LEU A 774 -3.55 -10.61 24.39
C LEU A 774 -4.66 -9.78 23.79
N SER A 775 -5.89 -10.30 23.79
CA SER A 775 -7.08 -9.62 23.32
C SER A 775 -8.07 -9.43 24.44
N LEU A 776 -8.69 -8.26 24.49
CA LEU A 776 -9.70 -7.86 25.43
C LEU A 776 -10.90 -7.33 24.65
N ARG A 777 -12.08 -7.88 24.90
CA ARG A 777 -13.37 -7.35 24.40
C ARG A 777 -14.23 -6.93 25.58
N LEU A 778 -14.79 -5.75 25.49
CA LEU A 778 -15.77 -5.20 26.41
C LEU A 778 -17.09 -5.06 25.66
N PHE A 779 -18.18 -5.54 26.21
CA PHE A 779 -19.51 -5.39 25.64
C PHE A 779 -20.48 -4.82 26.68
N ALA A 780 -21.35 -3.94 26.25
CA ALA A 780 -22.47 -3.42 27.05
C ALA A 780 -23.72 -3.28 26.15
N GLY A 781 -24.80 -3.84 26.58
CA GLY A 781 -26.10 -3.77 25.91
C GLY A 781 -27.19 -3.36 26.88
N TYR A 782 -28.09 -2.46 26.46
CA TYR A 782 -29.18 -1.97 27.25
C TYR A 782 -30.43 -1.76 26.39
N PHE A 783 -31.58 -2.29 26.86
CA PHE A 783 -32.89 -1.99 26.28
C PHE A 783 -33.44 -0.69 26.88
N LEU A 784 -33.57 0.34 26.03
CA LEU A 784 -34.25 1.57 26.38
C LEU A 784 -35.75 1.33 26.54
N ARG A 785 -36.29 0.44 25.73
CA ARG A 785 -37.67 -0.06 25.78
C ARG A 785 -37.66 -1.51 25.29
N ASN A 786 -38.38 -2.38 25.98
CA ASN A 786 -38.59 -3.77 25.57
C ASN A 786 -40.01 -4.20 25.91
N ASN A 787 -40.89 -4.26 24.89
CA ASN A 787 -42.27 -4.76 24.96
C ASN A 787 -42.45 -5.94 24.00
N THR A 788 -41.35 -6.64 23.68
CA THR A 788 -41.39 -7.80 22.81
C THR A 788 -42.16 -8.96 23.44
N ARG A 789 -42.80 -9.76 22.58
CA ARG A 789 -43.65 -10.87 22.98
C ARG A 789 -42.87 -12.10 23.47
N ASN A 790 -41.60 -12.22 23.02
CA ASN A 790 -40.74 -13.35 23.30
C ASN A 790 -39.25 -12.92 23.26
N ASP A 791 -38.33 -13.87 23.37
CA ASP A 791 -36.89 -13.69 23.45
C ASP A 791 -36.19 -13.52 22.12
N LEU A 792 -36.91 -13.43 20.99
CA LEU A 792 -36.32 -13.35 19.64
C LEU A 792 -35.31 -12.22 19.47
N PHE A 793 -35.57 -11.06 20.09
CA PHE A 793 -34.74 -9.85 19.96
C PHE A 793 -33.79 -9.61 21.14
N ASP A 794 -33.80 -10.52 22.10
CA ASP A 794 -32.96 -10.44 23.30
C ASP A 794 -31.45 -10.48 22.96
N TYR A 795 -30.62 -9.98 23.88
CA TYR A 795 -29.19 -10.18 23.80
C TYR A 795 -28.81 -11.63 24.04
N GLY A 796 -27.98 -12.19 23.18
CA GLY A 796 -27.48 -13.56 23.33
C GLY A 796 -26.34 -13.63 24.36
N ILE A 797 -26.42 -14.53 25.34
CA ILE A 797 -25.32 -14.80 26.29
C ILE A 797 -24.21 -15.60 25.61
N SER A 798 -24.51 -16.84 25.22
CA SER A 798 -23.57 -17.77 24.61
C SER A 798 -23.96 -18.20 23.20
N ARG A 799 -25.15 -17.85 22.75
CA ARG A 799 -25.69 -18.06 21.40
C ARG A 799 -26.26 -16.78 20.84
N VAL A 800 -26.09 -16.59 19.53
CA VAL A 800 -26.66 -15.42 18.84
C VAL A 800 -28.14 -15.58 18.62
N SER A 801 -28.91 -14.51 18.82
CA SER A 801 -30.27 -14.39 18.36
C SER A 801 -30.24 -13.91 16.90
N ASN A 802 -30.50 -14.83 15.95
CA ASN A 802 -30.32 -14.54 14.51
C ASN A 802 -31.57 -13.92 13.86
N TYR A 803 -32.30 -13.07 14.55
CA TYR A 803 -33.51 -12.40 14.04
C TYR A 803 -33.26 -11.55 12.79
N SER A 804 -32.05 -11.08 12.55
CA SER A 804 -31.70 -10.31 11.36
C SER A 804 -31.21 -11.18 10.19
N PHE A 805 -31.13 -12.49 10.36
CA PHE A 805 -30.58 -13.45 9.40
C PHE A 805 -29.22 -13.01 8.86
N SER A 806 -28.38 -12.42 9.74
CA SER A 806 -27.06 -11.90 9.40
C SER A 806 -25.96 -12.94 9.57
N TYR A 807 -26.21 -13.97 10.36
CA TYR A 807 -25.27 -15.05 10.62
C TYR A 807 -25.58 -16.28 9.79
N THR A 808 -24.56 -16.92 9.24
CA THR A 808 -24.68 -18.23 8.58
C THR A 808 -24.62 -19.31 9.67
N LEU A 809 -25.75 -19.72 10.18
CA LEU A 809 -25.85 -20.84 11.10
C LEU A 809 -25.88 -22.15 10.31
N LEU A 810 -24.95 -23.07 10.64
CA LEU A 810 -24.88 -24.38 9.98
C LEU A 810 -26.06 -25.26 10.37
N GLY A 811 -26.58 -25.13 11.62
CA GLY A 811 -27.75 -25.78 12.11
C GLY A 811 -28.28 -25.10 13.36
N GLU A 812 -29.60 -24.93 13.49
CA GLU A 812 -30.21 -24.26 14.64
C GLU A 812 -30.55 -25.19 15.79
N SER A 813 -30.63 -26.48 15.56
CA SER A 813 -30.92 -27.42 16.63
C SER A 813 -29.92 -27.31 17.77
N ALA A 814 -30.36 -26.74 18.87
CA ALA A 814 -29.53 -26.55 20.06
C ALA A 814 -29.10 -27.87 20.73
N SER A 815 -29.73 -29.00 20.34
CA SER A 815 -29.67 -30.22 21.11
C SER A 815 -29.01 -31.41 20.42
N SER A 816 -28.75 -31.39 19.11
CA SER A 816 -28.27 -32.61 18.47
C SER A 816 -27.35 -32.38 17.27
N GLY A 817 -26.19 -33.01 17.31
CA GLY A 817 -25.25 -33.11 16.22
C GLY A 817 -24.11 -32.07 16.24
N LEU A 818 -23.08 -32.40 15.50
CA LEU A 818 -21.85 -31.59 15.43
C LEU A 818 -22.10 -30.13 14.99
N LEU A 819 -23.08 -29.89 14.13
CA LEU A 819 -23.38 -28.54 13.63
C LEU A 819 -23.95 -27.61 14.70
N SER A 820 -24.58 -28.17 15.75
CA SER A 820 -25.05 -27.39 16.88
C SER A 820 -23.94 -26.81 17.77
N GLN A 821 -22.74 -27.36 17.64
CA GLN A 821 -21.52 -26.91 18.37
C GLN A 821 -20.83 -25.72 17.70
N GLN A 822 -21.35 -25.24 16.57
CA GLN A 822 -20.80 -24.03 15.93
C GLN A 822 -20.84 -22.86 16.94
N PHE A 823 -19.71 -22.21 17.09
CA PHE A 823 -19.56 -20.97 17.85
C PHE A 823 -19.66 -19.77 16.90
N ILE A 824 -20.59 -18.92 17.18
CA ILE A 824 -20.66 -17.55 16.63
C ILE A 824 -20.65 -16.64 17.84
N LEU A 825 -19.83 -15.60 17.81
CA LEU A 825 -19.71 -14.65 18.91
C LEU A 825 -21.05 -13.99 19.20
N ALA A 826 -21.66 -14.34 20.32
CA ALA A 826 -22.89 -13.72 20.83
C ALA A 826 -22.56 -12.38 21.52
N ASP A 827 -23.60 -11.62 21.86
CA ASP A 827 -23.46 -10.34 22.56
C ASP A 827 -22.63 -10.48 23.82
N GLY A 828 -22.91 -11.44 24.68
CA GLY A 828 -22.16 -11.74 25.90
C GLY A 828 -20.77 -12.34 25.66
N GLY A 829 -20.58 -13.03 24.54
CA GLY A 829 -19.26 -13.56 24.11
C GLY A 829 -18.80 -14.83 24.83
N PHE A 830 -19.68 -15.49 25.63
CA PHE A 830 -19.34 -16.70 26.38
C PHE A 830 -19.19 -17.91 25.47
N LYS A 831 -18.17 -18.72 25.69
CA LYS A 831 -17.84 -19.91 24.90
C LYS A 831 -18.54 -21.16 25.45
N SER A 832 -18.78 -21.23 26.76
CA SER A 832 -19.61 -22.28 27.39
C SER A 832 -21.07 -22.15 27.02
N PHE A 833 -21.80 -23.26 26.98
CA PHE A 833 -23.27 -23.24 26.77
C PHE A 833 -23.99 -22.75 28.00
N LEU A 834 -23.94 -21.45 28.26
CA LEU A 834 -24.71 -20.83 29.33
C LEU A 834 -26.15 -20.60 28.87
N PRO A 835 -27.17 -21.03 29.62
CA PRO A 835 -28.56 -20.94 29.22
C PRO A 835 -29.13 -19.52 29.34
N GLY A 836 -30.13 -19.23 28.48
CA GLY A 836 -30.94 -18.02 28.53
C GLY A 836 -30.48 -16.89 27.62
N THR A 837 -31.32 -15.87 27.62
CA THR A 837 -31.15 -14.61 26.88
C THR A 837 -31.33 -13.44 27.84
N VAL A 838 -31.05 -12.22 27.39
CA VAL A 838 -31.10 -11.03 28.23
C VAL A 838 -31.99 -9.97 27.61
N ASN A 839 -33.06 -9.62 28.35
CA ASN A 839 -34.11 -8.72 27.89
C ASN A 839 -34.11 -7.33 28.55
N GLN A 840 -33.13 -7.03 29.42
CA GLN A 840 -32.99 -5.70 30.02
C GLN A 840 -31.61 -5.11 29.78
N TRP A 841 -30.54 -5.68 30.37
CA TRP A 841 -29.18 -5.24 30.13
C TRP A 841 -28.15 -6.33 30.40
N ILE A 842 -27.03 -6.24 29.72
CA ILE A 842 -25.87 -7.12 29.87
C ILE A 842 -24.58 -6.32 29.74
N THR A 843 -23.59 -6.66 30.56
CA THR A 843 -22.21 -6.23 30.36
C THR A 843 -21.29 -7.42 30.49
N SER A 844 -20.24 -7.50 29.63
CA SER A 844 -19.29 -8.60 29.65
C SER A 844 -17.89 -8.16 29.27
N VAL A 845 -16.94 -8.93 29.79
CA VAL A 845 -15.51 -8.84 29.48
C VAL A 845 -15.08 -10.21 28.96
N ASN A 846 -14.41 -10.22 27.81
CA ASN A 846 -13.87 -11.44 27.22
C ASN A 846 -12.36 -11.25 27.02
N VAL A 847 -11.57 -12.16 27.53
CA VAL A 847 -10.10 -12.16 27.44
C VAL A 847 -9.64 -13.39 26.68
N ASP A 848 -8.67 -13.21 25.78
CA ASP A 848 -8.03 -14.29 25.04
C ASP A 848 -6.52 -14.02 24.99
N SER A 849 -5.71 -14.97 25.38
CA SER A 849 -4.24 -14.84 25.39
C SER A 849 -3.57 -16.02 24.72
N SER A 850 -2.61 -15.73 23.83
CA SER A 850 -1.72 -16.76 23.30
C SER A 850 -0.79 -17.29 24.41
N ILE A 851 -0.68 -18.62 24.51
CA ILE A 851 0.30 -19.28 25.41
C ILE A 851 1.45 -19.83 24.58
N TRP A 852 1.14 -20.62 23.57
CA TRP A 852 2.16 -21.28 22.77
C TRP A 852 1.60 -21.68 21.38
N LYS A 853 2.20 -21.19 20.31
CA LYS A 853 1.83 -21.46 18.91
C LYS A 853 0.32 -21.32 18.68
N ILE A 854 -0.38 -22.45 18.50
CA ILE A 854 -1.83 -22.51 18.23
C ILE A 854 -2.69 -22.51 19.50
N PHE A 855 -2.09 -22.65 20.68
CA PHE A 855 -2.81 -22.76 21.95
C PHE A 855 -3.01 -21.39 22.60
N HIS A 856 -4.22 -21.13 23.00
CA HIS A 856 -4.67 -19.93 23.70
C HIS A 856 -5.46 -20.33 24.95
N VAL A 857 -5.49 -19.47 25.94
CA VAL A 857 -6.45 -19.51 27.02
C VAL A 857 -7.44 -18.38 26.88
N TYR A 858 -8.66 -18.63 27.31
CA TYR A 858 -9.69 -17.59 27.39
C TYR A 858 -10.35 -17.59 28.76
N ALA A 859 -10.86 -16.41 29.12
CA ALA A 859 -11.70 -16.22 30.29
C ALA A 859 -12.71 -15.12 30.02
N ASP A 860 -13.97 -15.39 30.33
CA ASP A 860 -15.08 -14.47 30.12
C ASP A 860 -15.82 -14.27 31.44
N ALA A 861 -16.22 -13.05 31.69
CA ALA A 861 -17.03 -12.70 32.86
C ALA A 861 -18.09 -11.66 32.49
N GLY A 862 -19.23 -11.68 33.12
CA GLY A 862 -20.26 -10.70 32.85
C GLY A 862 -21.38 -10.70 33.88
N VAL A 863 -22.13 -9.62 33.87
CA VAL A 863 -23.34 -9.44 34.66
C VAL A 863 -24.47 -9.07 33.71
N TYR A 864 -25.62 -9.68 33.96
CA TYR A 864 -26.83 -9.36 33.20
C TYR A 864 -28.06 -9.30 34.10
N LYS A 865 -29.08 -8.63 33.62
CA LYS A 865 -30.39 -8.55 34.28
C LYS A 865 -31.50 -8.73 33.26
N ASN A 866 -32.45 -9.55 33.63
CA ASN A 866 -33.76 -9.64 32.98
C ASN A 866 -34.81 -8.87 33.78
N LYS A 867 -35.89 -8.47 33.12
CA LYS A 867 -37.03 -7.80 33.80
C LYS A 867 -37.51 -8.65 34.96
N ASP A 868 -37.83 -7.99 36.07
CA ASP A 868 -38.38 -8.56 37.31
C ASP A 868 -37.52 -9.64 37.99
N LEU A 869 -36.24 -9.80 37.53
CA LEU A 869 -35.30 -10.74 38.12
C LEU A 869 -34.08 -10.00 38.68
N PRO A 870 -33.39 -10.53 39.70
CA PRO A 870 -32.16 -9.96 40.17
C PRO A 870 -31.04 -10.09 39.13
N ALA A 871 -30.04 -9.21 39.21
CA ALA A 871 -28.86 -9.30 38.36
C ALA A 871 -28.09 -10.61 38.68
N LYS A 872 -27.57 -11.23 37.62
CA LYS A 872 -26.79 -12.48 37.71
C LYS A 872 -25.38 -12.26 37.18
N PHE A 873 -24.40 -12.76 37.94
CA PHE A 873 -23.02 -12.87 37.51
C PHE A 873 -22.78 -14.23 36.85
N ILE A 874 -22.12 -14.23 35.68
CA ILE A 874 -21.76 -15.44 34.96
C ILE A 874 -20.32 -15.34 34.47
N TRP A 875 -19.67 -16.48 34.35
CA TRP A 875 -18.30 -16.57 33.85
C TRP A 875 -18.02 -17.92 33.20
N ASP A 876 -17.02 -17.97 32.36
CA ASP A 876 -16.42 -19.19 31.82
C ASP A 876 -14.96 -19.02 31.53
N SER A 877 -14.26 -20.15 31.36
CA SER A 877 -12.86 -20.18 30.98
C SER A 877 -12.50 -21.50 30.31
N GLY A 878 -11.46 -21.50 29.48
CA GLY A 878 -11.05 -22.70 28.81
C GLY A 878 -9.83 -22.53 27.92
N ILE A 879 -9.63 -23.53 27.08
CA ILE A 879 -8.54 -23.58 26.10
C ILE A 879 -9.13 -23.38 24.72
N LYS A 880 -8.47 -22.53 23.93
CA LYS A 880 -8.78 -22.36 22.51
C LYS A 880 -7.60 -22.87 21.69
N VAL A 881 -7.90 -23.67 20.67
CA VAL A 881 -6.93 -24.15 19.69
C VAL A 881 -7.22 -23.53 18.34
N ARG A 882 -6.32 -22.70 17.83
CA ARG A 882 -6.40 -22.06 16.50
C ARG A 882 -5.76 -22.97 15.47
N ILE A 883 -6.52 -23.90 14.91
CA ILE A 883 -6.02 -24.86 13.92
C ILE A 883 -5.60 -24.13 12.64
N ILE A 884 -6.50 -23.26 12.15
CA ILE A 884 -6.23 -22.36 11.02
C ILE A 884 -6.76 -20.98 11.45
N PRO A 885 -5.86 -19.97 11.60
CA PRO A 885 -6.27 -18.63 12.01
C PRO A 885 -7.40 -18.09 11.13
N ASP A 886 -8.42 -17.52 11.74
CA ASP A 886 -9.58 -16.90 11.09
C ASP A 886 -10.43 -17.86 10.21
N PHE A 887 -10.17 -19.18 10.27
CA PHE A 887 -10.91 -20.19 9.52
C PHE A 887 -11.46 -21.30 10.42
N LEU A 888 -10.61 -21.91 11.25
CA LEU A 888 -10.99 -23.03 12.14
C LEU A 888 -10.36 -22.85 13.52
N GLU A 889 -11.18 -22.57 14.49
CA GLU A 889 -10.82 -22.51 15.91
C GLU A 889 -11.71 -23.44 16.71
N VAL A 890 -11.16 -24.09 17.72
CA VAL A 890 -11.88 -25.04 18.59
C VAL A 890 -11.74 -24.57 20.04
N TYR A 891 -12.86 -24.54 20.75
CA TYR A 891 -12.97 -24.09 22.13
C TYR A 891 -13.31 -25.26 23.03
N PHE A 892 -12.49 -25.47 24.05
CA PHE A 892 -12.62 -26.49 25.07
C PHE A 892 -12.95 -25.80 26.41
N PRO A 893 -14.22 -25.67 26.78
CA PRO A 893 -14.60 -25.13 28.10
C PRO A 893 -14.02 -25.98 29.22
N VAL A 894 -13.42 -25.34 30.22
CA VAL A 894 -12.83 -26.05 31.39
C VAL A 894 -13.61 -25.77 32.64
N GLN A 895 -13.86 -24.51 32.95
CA GLN A 895 -14.59 -24.12 34.18
C GLN A 895 -15.56 -22.99 33.85
N SER A 896 -16.79 -23.08 34.37
CA SER A 896 -17.81 -22.06 34.15
C SER A 896 -18.74 -21.92 35.36
N SER A 897 -19.68 -20.99 35.25
CA SER A 897 -20.78 -20.85 36.25
C SER A 897 -21.60 -22.13 36.42
N LEU A 898 -21.46 -23.12 35.52
CA LEU A 898 -22.12 -24.43 35.62
C LEU A 898 -21.26 -25.45 36.36
N GLY A 899 -19.98 -25.18 36.61
CA GLY A 899 -19.06 -26.08 37.28
C GLY A 899 -17.85 -26.48 36.40
N PHE A 900 -17.20 -27.60 36.77
CA PHE A 900 -16.07 -28.15 36.00
C PHE A 900 -16.58 -28.94 34.82
N GLU A 901 -16.55 -28.33 33.61
CA GLU A 901 -17.23 -28.85 32.43
C GLU A 901 -16.66 -30.19 31.90
N PRO A 902 -15.35 -30.51 32.01
CA PRO A 902 -14.84 -31.81 31.63
C PRO A 902 -15.45 -33.00 32.40
N SER A 903 -16.01 -32.74 33.57
CA SER A 903 -16.70 -33.78 34.36
C SER A 903 -18.10 -34.11 33.89
N PHE A 904 -18.66 -33.32 32.98
CA PHE A 904 -20.03 -33.54 32.51
C PHE A 904 -20.07 -34.70 31.49
N LYS A 905 -21.08 -35.58 31.60
CA LYS A 905 -21.24 -36.73 30.71
C LYS A 905 -21.35 -36.34 29.22
N ASP A 906 -21.82 -35.14 28.93
CA ASP A 906 -22.00 -34.60 27.60
C ASP A 906 -20.86 -33.65 27.17
N TYR A 907 -19.69 -33.70 27.82
CA TYR A 907 -18.59 -32.76 27.55
C TYR A 907 -18.22 -32.63 26.07
N ALA A 908 -18.17 -33.76 25.34
CA ALA A 908 -17.89 -33.76 23.91
C ALA A 908 -18.85 -32.88 23.09
N LYS A 909 -20.12 -32.76 23.53
CA LYS A 909 -21.12 -31.88 22.92
C LYS A 909 -20.98 -30.41 23.31
N ARG A 910 -20.18 -30.11 24.33
CA ARG A 910 -19.91 -28.76 24.84
C ARG A 910 -18.70 -28.13 24.19
N ILE A 911 -17.82 -28.92 23.53
CA ILE A 911 -16.75 -28.43 22.72
C ILE A 911 -17.35 -27.67 21.54
N ARG A 912 -16.93 -26.43 21.35
CA ARG A 912 -17.45 -25.56 20.29
C ARG A 912 -16.37 -25.29 19.26
N TYR A 913 -16.78 -24.97 18.05
CA TYR A 913 -15.86 -24.60 16.97
C TYR A 913 -16.37 -23.39 16.19
N THR A 914 -15.45 -22.56 15.74
CA THR A 914 -15.69 -21.55 14.70
C THR A 914 -15.23 -22.09 13.38
N LEU A 915 -16.10 -22.05 12.37
CA LEU A 915 -15.77 -22.42 11.00
C LEU A 915 -16.24 -21.31 10.05
N VAL A 916 -15.29 -20.64 9.41
CA VAL A 916 -15.55 -19.59 8.44
C VAL A 916 -15.28 -20.15 7.04
N LEU A 917 -16.35 -20.56 6.35
CA LEU A 917 -16.26 -21.10 4.98
C LEU A 917 -16.05 -19.96 3.96
N ASN A 918 -14.92 -19.27 4.05
CA ASN A 918 -14.52 -18.21 3.14
C ASN A 918 -13.21 -18.60 2.42
N LEU A 919 -13.28 -18.82 1.11
CA LEU A 919 -12.13 -19.17 0.29
C LEU A 919 -11.01 -18.12 0.39
N GLY A 920 -11.34 -16.84 0.54
CA GLY A 920 -10.36 -15.77 0.73
C GLY A 920 -9.55 -15.92 2.02
N SER A 921 -10.19 -16.34 3.12
CA SER A 921 -9.48 -16.62 4.39
C SER A 921 -8.55 -17.81 4.27
N ILE A 922 -8.95 -18.86 3.55
CA ILE A 922 -8.10 -20.03 3.27
C ILE A 922 -6.88 -19.64 2.43
N ILE A 923 -7.10 -18.89 1.35
CA ILE A 923 -6.01 -18.41 0.47
C ILE A 923 -5.06 -17.49 1.26
N ASN A 924 -5.57 -16.61 2.09
CA ASN A 924 -4.74 -15.73 2.91
C ASN A 924 -3.95 -16.50 3.97
N ALA A 925 -4.55 -17.49 4.62
CA ALA A 925 -3.84 -18.38 5.54
C ALA A 925 -2.73 -19.17 4.82
N ALA A 926 -3.01 -19.68 3.61
CA ALA A 926 -2.02 -20.39 2.79
C ALA A 926 -0.87 -19.48 2.34
N ARG A 927 -1.15 -18.19 2.03
CA ARG A 927 -0.13 -17.21 1.60
C ARG A 927 0.74 -16.69 2.75
N ARG A 928 0.17 -16.50 3.93
CA ARG A 928 0.88 -15.94 5.11
C ARG A 928 1.59 -16.99 5.95
N GLY A 929 1.39 -18.26 5.66
CA GLY A 929 1.74 -19.36 6.54
C GLY A 929 0.69 -19.51 7.66
N TRP A 930 0.62 -20.69 8.22
CA TRP A 930 -0.40 -21.08 9.21
C TRP A 930 -0.11 -20.53 10.62
N TYR A 931 1.03 -19.83 10.80
CA TYR A 931 1.51 -19.36 12.12
C TYR A 931 2.13 -17.96 12.03
#